data_ccb2e6661595dac961cd476bff5b4b28
#
_entry.id   ccb2e6661595dac961cd476bff5b4b28
#
_cell.length_a   1.000
_cell.length_b   1.000
_cell.length_c   1.000
_cell.angle_alpha   90.00
_cell.angle_beta   90.00
_cell.angle_gamma   90.00
#
_symmetry.space_group_name_H-M   'P 1'
#
loop_
_entity.id
_entity.type
_entity.pdbx_description
1 polymer ?
#
loop_
_entity_poly.entity_id
_entity_poly.type
_entity_poly.pdbx_seq_one_letter_code
_entity_poly.pdbx_strand_id
1 'polypeptide(L)'
;MGKNLVIVESPAKVKTIKKFLGSNYEVCASNGHIRDLPKSQMGIDIENDFEPKYITIRGKGDILANLKKQVKKADKVYLATDPDREGEAISWHLSQALKLDDKHINRISFNEITKNAVKASIKEPRKIDMNLVNAQQSRRILDRMVGYKISPLLWAKVKRGLSAGRVQSVALRIICDREDEINSFIPEEYWTLDAVLNVKGEKKPVVAHFYGNADGRMDIKSAAEMDAVVAKLEKEQFAIESVKKGEKSKKAPLPFTTSTLQQEASKMLNFSTQKTMRLAQQLYEGVDIAGQGTIGIITYLRTDSTRVAEEAQVMAHDYIESKYGDKYLMQSDKKNGSKKKIQDAHEAIRPTDISLTPADVKESLSRDQFRLYQLIWKRFTASRMSDAVYETTAVRIKAGEYRFNVSASKLKFDGFMSVYKDEDDDVQTGNKLISGIDENSELKLDNLDKKQHFTQPPAHYTEASLVKTLEELGIGRPSTYAPTITTIIARRYVAKENKNLYVTELGEAVNNIMLKAFPTIVDVNFTATMEALLDSVEEGTVDWKTVIRNFYPDLDESVKAAEKELENVKIEDEVTDVVCDVCGRNMVIKYGPHGKFLACPGFPECRNTKPYLEKIGVACPKCGKEIVMRKTKKGRRYYGCEDNPECDFMSWQKPVAKKCPKCGGYMVEKGSKIACADENCGYVEQKPKYAE
;
A
#
# COMPACT_ATOMS: atom_id res chain seq x y z
N MET A 1 -38.34 -4.51 -33.79
CA MET A 1 -37.31 -5.33 -33.12
C MET A 1 -36.93 -4.64 -31.81
N GLY A 2 -37.01 -5.33 -30.69
CA GLY A 2 -36.55 -4.82 -29.41
C GLY A 2 -35.02 -4.66 -29.44
N LYS A 3 -34.45 -3.83 -28.55
CA LYS A 3 -32.99 -3.71 -28.39
C LYS A 3 -32.53 -4.70 -27.35
N ASN A 4 -31.30 -5.16 -27.48
CA ASN A 4 -30.62 -5.91 -26.42
C ASN A 4 -30.27 -4.94 -25.26
N LEU A 5 -30.50 -5.37 -24.02
CA LEU A 5 -30.16 -4.59 -22.81
C LEU A 5 -28.86 -5.12 -22.18
N VAL A 6 -27.91 -4.24 -21.94
CA VAL A 6 -26.69 -4.54 -21.20
C VAL A 6 -26.72 -3.78 -19.87
N ILE A 7 -26.63 -4.50 -18.75
CA ILE A 7 -26.63 -3.90 -17.41
C ILE A 7 -25.22 -4.02 -16.82
N VAL A 8 -24.62 -2.87 -16.53
CA VAL A 8 -23.28 -2.74 -15.89
C VAL A 8 -23.42 -2.24 -14.45
N GLU A 9 -22.37 -2.35 -13.64
CA GLU A 9 -22.44 -1.86 -12.26
C GLU A 9 -22.20 -0.36 -12.11
N SER A 10 -21.51 0.32 -13.04
CA SER A 10 -21.18 1.75 -12.89
C SER A 10 -21.62 2.61 -14.08
N PRO A 11 -22.01 3.88 -13.85
CA PRO A 11 -22.35 4.83 -14.93
C PRO A 11 -21.18 5.13 -15.86
N ALA A 12 -19.92 5.05 -15.37
CA ALA A 12 -18.74 5.28 -16.19
C ALA A 12 -18.64 4.25 -17.32
N LYS A 13 -18.88 2.97 -17.02
CA LYS A 13 -18.90 1.89 -18.03
C LYS A 13 -19.98 2.04 -19.07
N VAL A 14 -21.12 2.65 -18.73
CA VAL A 14 -22.24 2.86 -19.69
C VAL A 14 -21.74 3.60 -20.92
N LYS A 15 -21.02 4.74 -20.71
CA LYS A 15 -20.52 5.58 -21.79
C LYS A 15 -19.58 4.82 -22.72
N THR A 16 -18.65 4.08 -22.14
CA THR A 16 -17.63 3.31 -22.87
C THR A 16 -18.24 2.16 -23.65
N ILE A 17 -19.05 1.32 -23.01
CA ILE A 17 -19.59 0.09 -23.59
C ILE A 17 -20.66 0.42 -24.65
N LYS A 18 -21.51 1.42 -24.43
CA LYS A 18 -22.52 1.86 -25.41
C LYS A 18 -21.90 2.27 -26.74
N LYS A 19 -20.74 2.95 -26.70
CA LYS A 19 -19.99 3.33 -27.90
C LYS A 19 -19.51 2.11 -28.69
N PHE A 20 -19.09 1.03 -28.01
CA PHE A 20 -18.58 -0.16 -28.68
C PHE A 20 -19.66 -1.05 -29.30
N LEU A 21 -20.86 -1.06 -28.72
CA LEU A 21 -21.94 -1.96 -29.11
C LEU A 21 -22.88 -1.38 -30.17
N GLY A 22 -22.95 -0.05 -30.30
CA GLY A 22 -23.78 0.61 -31.30
C GLY A 22 -25.28 0.65 -30.94
N SER A 23 -26.13 0.97 -31.95
CA SER A 23 -27.55 1.32 -31.78
C SER A 23 -28.46 0.16 -31.38
N ASN A 24 -28.06 -1.09 -31.63
CA ASN A 24 -28.87 -2.29 -31.35
C ASN A 24 -28.83 -2.67 -29.85
N TYR A 25 -28.03 -1.99 -29.05
CA TYR A 25 -27.88 -2.23 -27.62
C TYR A 25 -28.27 -0.98 -26.83
N GLU A 26 -29.02 -1.19 -25.76
CA GLU A 26 -29.19 -0.21 -24.71
C GLU A 26 -28.31 -0.60 -23.52
N VAL A 27 -27.59 0.37 -22.94
CA VAL A 27 -26.67 0.11 -21.82
C VAL A 27 -27.14 0.94 -20.63
N CYS A 28 -27.35 0.27 -19.49
CA CYS A 28 -27.81 0.89 -18.24
C CYS A 28 -26.90 0.49 -17.08
N ALA A 29 -26.87 1.31 -16.03
CA ALA A 29 -26.12 1.00 -14.81
C ALA A 29 -27.03 0.66 -13.62
N SER A 30 -26.63 -0.31 -12.81
CA SER A 30 -27.22 -0.60 -11.50
C SER A 30 -26.72 0.33 -10.39
N ASN A 31 -25.62 1.03 -10.63
CA ASN A 31 -24.90 1.83 -9.63
C ASN A 31 -24.45 0.99 -8.42
N GLY A 32 -23.84 -0.15 -8.66
CA GLY A 32 -23.42 -1.14 -7.67
C GLY A 32 -24.56 -2.08 -7.26
N HIS A 33 -24.47 -2.63 -6.05
CA HIS A 33 -25.50 -3.52 -5.51
C HIS A 33 -26.88 -2.84 -5.43
N ILE A 34 -27.93 -3.58 -5.79
CA ILE A 34 -29.32 -3.15 -5.65
C ILE A 34 -30.03 -3.81 -4.46
N ARG A 35 -29.51 -4.94 -3.97
CA ARG A 35 -29.99 -5.66 -2.79
C ARG A 35 -28.85 -5.86 -1.82
N ASP A 36 -29.15 -5.84 -0.54
CA ASP A 36 -28.21 -6.16 0.55
C ASP A 36 -29.00 -6.62 1.78
N LEU A 37 -28.28 -7.12 2.80
CA LEU A 37 -28.86 -7.39 4.12
C LEU A 37 -29.37 -6.10 4.77
N PRO A 38 -30.46 -6.12 5.57
CA PRO A 38 -30.95 -4.94 6.28
C PRO A 38 -29.88 -4.28 7.14
N LYS A 39 -29.84 -2.94 7.20
CA LYS A 39 -28.84 -2.22 8.00
C LYS A 39 -29.10 -2.30 9.50
N SER A 40 -30.37 -2.34 9.92
CA SER A 40 -30.81 -2.26 11.32
C SER A 40 -31.07 -3.61 11.97
N GLN A 41 -30.89 -4.70 11.24
CA GLN A 41 -31.14 -6.07 11.72
C GLN A 41 -30.01 -6.99 11.25
N MET A 42 -29.85 -8.14 11.90
CA MET A 42 -28.90 -9.17 11.47
C MET A 42 -29.17 -9.57 10.00
N GLY A 43 -30.43 -9.79 9.67
CA GLY A 43 -30.85 -10.13 8.32
C GLY A 43 -30.43 -11.55 7.89
N ILE A 44 -30.16 -12.42 8.84
CA ILE A 44 -29.77 -13.82 8.64
C ILE A 44 -30.66 -14.66 9.54
N ASP A 45 -31.31 -15.66 8.97
CA ASP A 45 -32.19 -16.60 9.67
C ASP A 45 -31.40 -17.81 10.14
N ILE A 46 -30.96 -17.76 11.40
CA ILE A 46 -30.07 -18.78 12.01
C ILE A 46 -30.78 -20.12 12.11
N GLU A 47 -32.08 -20.11 12.49
CA GLU A 47 -32.88 -21.33 12.66
C GLU A 47 -33.16 -22.00 11.33
N ASN A 48 -33.28 -21.21 10.25
CA ASN A 48 -33.46 -21.70 8.89
C ASN A 48 -32.13 -21.76 8.13
N ASP A 49 -31.16 -22.43 8.72
CA ASP A 49 -29.87 -22.74 8.11
C ASP A 49 -29.14 -21.50 7.52
N PHE A 50 -29.13 -20.40 8.30
CA PHE A 50 -28.45 -19.16 7.98
C PHE A 50 -28.94 -18.48 6.69
N GLU A 51 -30.21 -18.66 6.32
CA GLU A 51 -30.76 -18.07 5.10
C GLU A 51 -30.74 -16.54 5.16
N PRO A 52 -30.11 -15.86 4.17
CA PRO A 52 -30.00 -14.40 4.15
C PRO A 52 -31.29 -13.73 3.66
N LYS A 53 -31.78 -12.75 4.41
CA LYS A 53 -32.98 -11.96 4.06
C LYS A 53 -32.57 -10.70 3.30
N TYR A 54 -32.36 -10.79 1.99
CA TYR A 54 -31.99 -9.66 1.14
C TYR A 54 -33.17 -8.71 0.88
N ILE A 55 -32.92 -7.42 1.07
CA ILE A 55 -33.87 -6.34 0.76
C ILE A 55 -33.31 -5.40 -0.31
N THR A 56 -34.17 -4.65 -0.98
CA THR A 56 -33.74 -3.57 -1.87
C THR A 56 -33.07 -2.46 -1.03
N ILE A 57 -31.88 -2.05 -1.43
CA ILE A 57 -31.15 -0.98 -0.75
C ILE A 57 -31.96 0.33 -0.83
N ARG A 58 -32.07 1.06 0.30
CA ARG A 58 -32.74 2.36 0.35
C ARG A 58 -32.10 3.32 -0.67
N GLY A 59 -32.94 3.95 -1.49
CA GLY A 59 -32.52 4.85 -2.59
C GLY A 59 -32.25 4.14 -3.92
N LYS A 60 -32.40 2.80 -4.00
CA LYS A 60 -32.25 2.04 -5.26
C LYS A 60 -33.58 1.71 -5.93
N GLY A 61 -34.71 2.10 -5.34
CA GLY A 61 -36.05 1.82 -5.87
C GLY A 61 -36.26 2.34 -7.28
N ASP A 62 -35.91 3.59 -7.54
CA ASP A 62 -36.08 4.24 -8.85
C ASP A 62 -35.19 3.59 -9.92
N ILE A 63 -33.96 3.25 -9.58
CA ILE A 63 -33.02 2.53 -10.46
C ILE A 63 -33.63 1.18 -10.84
N LEU A 64 -34.09 0.43 -9.84
CA LEU A 64 -34.72 -0.88 -10.07
C LEU A 64 -35.99 -0.78 -10.90
N ALA A 65 -36.86 0.25 -10.66
CA ALA A 65 -38.05 0.49 -11.44
C ALA A 65 -37.71 0.84 -12.91
N ASN A 66 -36.68 1.65 -13.13
CA ASN A 66 -36.20 1.94 -14.49
C ASN A 66 -35.66 0.70 -15.19
N LEU A 67 -34.80 -0.10 -14.50
CA LEU A 67 -34.29 -1.34 -15.07
C LEU A 67 -35.41 -2.31 -15.43
N LYS A 68 -36.43 -2.45 -14.58
CA LYS A 68 -37.64 -3.27 -14.90
C LYS A 68 -38.36 -2.81 -16.16
N LYS A 69 -38.46 -1.48 -16.39
CA LYS A 69 -39.06 -0.93 -17.61
C LYS A 69 -38.21 -1.27 -18.85
N GLN A 70 -36.89 -1.20 -18.72
CA GLN A 70 -35.97 -1.52 -19.83
C GLN A 70 -35.98 -3.02 -20.15
N VAL A 71 -35.96 -3.90 -19.14
CA VAL A 71 -36.05 -5.36 -19.31
C VAL A 71 -37.30 -5.76 -20.09
N LYS A 72 -38.48 -5.15 -19.78
CA LYS A 72 -39.72 -5.44 -20.49
C LYS A 72 -39.71 -5.09 -21.99
N LYS A 73 -38.80 -4.21 -22.42
CA LYS A 73 -38.65 -3.77 -23.81
C LYS A 73 -37.50 -4.47 -24.53
N ALA A 74 -36.68 -5.24 -23.80
CA ALA A 74 -35.51 -5.86 -24.34
C ALA A 74 -35.80 -7.28 -24.90
N ASP A 75 -35.17 -7.61 -26.02
CA ASP A 75 -35.21 -8.96 -26.58
C ASP A 75 -34.30 -9.91 -25.78
N LYS A 76 -33.12 -9.42 -25.34
CA LYS A 76 -32.16 -10.14 -24.51
C LYS A 76 -31.55 -9.21 -23.45
N VAL A 77 -31.25 -9.77 -22.28
CA VAL A 77 -30.61 -9.06 -21.17
C VAL A 77 -29.22 -9.64 -20.92
N TYR A 78 -28.21 -8.79 -20.94
CA TYR A 78 -26.85 -9.12 -20.62
C TYR A 78 -26.46 -8.49 -19.28
N LEU A 79 -25.91 -9.28 -18.37
CA LEU A 79 -25.37 -8.83 -17.09
C LEU A 79 -23.85 -8.71 -17.22
N ALA A 80 -23.35 -7.48 -17.30
CA ALA A 80 -21.99 -7.14 -17.67
C ALA A 80 -21.22 -6.46 -16.52
N THR A 81 -21.25 -7.09 -15.35
CA THR A 81 -20.54 -6.63 -14.16
C THR A 81 -19.09 -7.15 -14.15
N ASP A 82 -18.26 -6.64 -13.22
CA ASP A 82 -16.84 -7.02 -13.10
C ASP A 82 -16.62 -8.55 -13.04
N PRO A 83 -15.41 -9.03 -13.40
CA PRO A 83 -15.11 -10.46 -13.45
C PRO A 83 -14.79 -11.08 -12.09
N ASP A 84 -15.06 -10.40 -10.97
CA ASP A 84 -14.82 -10.89 -9.62
C ASP A 84 -16.12 -11.39 -8.94
N ARG A 85 -15.99 -11.97 -7.73
CA ARG A 85 -17.13 -12.46 -6.93
C ARG A 85 -18.14 -11.37 -6.56
N GLU A 86 -17.70 -10.11 -6.42
CA GLU A 86 -18.61 -8.98 -6.17
C GLU A 86 -19.48 -8.70 -7.41
N GLY A 87 -18.86 -8.66 -8.60
CA GLY A 87 -19.58 -8.50 -9.86
C GLY A 87 -20.55 -9.66 -10.13
N GLU A 88 -20.15 -10.90 -9.80
CA GLU A 88 -21.02 -12.06 -9.94
C GLU A 88 -22.25 -11.97 -9.02
N ALA A 89 -22.04 -11.57 -7.75
CA ALA A 89 -23.12 -11.34 -6.79
C ALA A 89 -24.05 -10.18 -7.23
N ILE A 90 -23.51 -9.10 -7.79
CA ILE A 90 -24.34 -8.02 -8.36
C ILE A 90 -25.22 -8.56 -9.49
N SER A 91 -24.66 -9.35 -10.41
CA SER A 91 -25.41 -10.00 -11.50
C SER A 91 -26.50 -10.90 -10.96
N TRP A 92 -26.21 -11.73 -9.97
CA TRP A 92 -27.20 -12.61 -9.32
C TRP A 92 -28.30 -11.79 -8.62
N HIS A 93 -27.96 -10.75 -7.86
CA HIS A 93 -28.96 -9.89 -7.24
C HIS A 93 -29.85 -9.16 -8.26
N LEU A 94 -29.29 -8.77 -9.40
CA LEU A 94 -30.03 -8.18 -10.52
C LEU A 94 -30.99 -9.20 -11.10
N SER A 95 -30.54 -10.44 -11.38
CA SER A 95 -31.41 -11.48 -11.95
C SER A 95 -32.62 -11.75 -11.06
N GLN A 96 -32.41 -11.87 -9.75
CA GLN A 96 -33.47 -12.08 -8.76
C GLN A 96 -34.44 -10.89 -8.66
N ALA A 97 -33.92 -9.64 -8.57
CA ALA A 97 -34.75 -8.46 -8.41
C ALA A 97 -35.54 -8.09 -9.66
N LEU A 98 -35.01 -8.39 -10.83
CA LEU A 98 -35.64 -8.20 -12.13
C LEU A 98 -36.50 -9.38 -12.53
N LYS A 99 -36.46 -10.50 -11.80
CA LYS A 99 -37.17 -11.77 -12.08
C LYS A 99 -36.83 -12.28 -13.49
N LEU A 100 -35.54 -12.31 -13.82
CA LEU A 100 -35.08 -12.84 -15.10
C LEU A 100 -35.18 -14.37 -15.06
N ASP A 101 -35.72 -14.96 -16.12
CA ASP A 101 -35.71 -16.40 -16.33
C ASP A 101 -34.27 -16.86 -16.70
N ASP A 102 -33.87 -18.04 -16.25
CA ASP A 102 -32.56 -18.63 -16.51
C ASP A 102 -32.21 -18.75 -18.00
N LYS A 103 -33.23 -18.86 -18.85
CA LYS A 103 -33.07 -18.86 -20.31
C LYS A 103 -32.75 -17.47 -20.90
N HIS A 104 -33.05 -16.40 -20.17
CA HIS A 104 -32.84 -15.02 -20.58
C HIS A 104 -31.62 -14.37 -19.90
N ILE A 105 -30.94 -15.08 -18.98
CA ILE A 105 -29.73 -14.60 -18.31
C ILE A 105 -28.52 -14.87 -19.20
N ASN A 106 -27.88 -13.78 -19.63
CA ASN A 106 -26.62 -13.81 -20.35
C ASN A 106 -25.58 -13.08 -19.50
N ARG A 107 -24.76 -13.79 -18.78
CA ARG A 107 -23.63 -13.21 -18.03
C ARG A 107 -22.46 -13.03 -18.97
N ILE A 108 -21.91 -11.84 -19.01
CA ILE A 108 -20.69 -11.52 -19.74
C ILE A 108 -19.69 -10.83 -18.79
N SER A 109 -18.43 -11.14 -18.93
CA SER A 109 -17.35 -10.52 -18.17
C SER A 109 -16.15 -10.31 -19.09
N PHE A 110 -15.35 -9.32 -18.77
CA PHE A 110 -14.14 -8.99 -19.54
C PHE A 110 -13.09 -8.37 -18.61
N ASN A 111 -11.85 -8.78 -18.82
CA ASN A 111 -10.71 -8.27 -18.04
C ASN A 111 -10.25 -6.87 -18.49
N GLU A 112 -10.71 -6.41 -19.65
CA GLU A 112 -10.42 -5.09 -20.21
C GLU A 112 -11.63 -4.51 -20.94
N ILE A 113 -11.83 -3.21 -20.84
CA ILE A 113 -12.97 -2.53 -21.50
C ILE A 113 -12.48 -1.95 -22.85
N THR A 114 -12.19 -2.85 -23.76
CA THR A 114 -11.83 -2.55 -25.15
C THR A 114 -12.96 -2.97 -26.09
N LYS A 115 -12.99 -2.40 -27.30
CA LYS A 115 -14.01 -2.73 -28.32
C LYS A 115 -13.99 -4.23 -28.66
N ASN A 116 -12.81 -4.83 -28.75
CA ASN A 116 -12.65 -6.23 -29.13
C ASN A 116 -13.12 -7.15 -27.99
N ALA A 117 -12.66 -6.92 -26.77
CA ALA A 117 -13.04 -7.73 -25.62
C ALA A 117 -14.55 -7.69 -25.35
N VAL A 118 -15.16 -6.50 -25.38
CA VAL A 118 -16.61 -6.35 -25.20
C VAL A 118 -17.40 -7.07 -26.29
N LYS A 119 -17.00 -6.96 -27.56
CA LYS A 119 -17.68 -7.65 -28.67
C LYS A 119 -17.49 -9.17 -28.63
N ALA A 120 -16.34 -9.66 -28.21
CA ALA A 120 -16.09 -11.08 -28.03
C ALA A 120 -16.98 -11.65 -26.92
N SER A 121 -17.01 -11.02 -25.75
CA SER A 121 -17.83 -11.48 -24.60
C SER A 121 -19.33 -11.55 -24.91
N ILE A 122 -19.85 -10.65 -25.73
CA ILE A 122 -21.27 -10.68 -26.12
C ILE A 122 -21.61 -11.89 -26.99
N LYS A 123 -20.65 -12.41 -27.75
CA LYS A 123 -20.83 -13.60 -28.60
C LYS A 123 -20.84 -14.90 -27.79
N GLU A 124 -20.20 -14.90 -26.64
CA GLU A 124 -20.01 -16.07 -25.79
C GLU A 124 -20.50 -15.82 -24.35
N PRO A 125 -21.81 -15.57 -24.17
CA PRO A 125 -22.37 -15.36 -22.83
C PRO A 125 -22.38 -16.70 -22.08
N ARG A 126 -22.17 -16.61 -20.77
CA ARG A 126 -22.25 -17.75 -19.84
C ARG A 126 -23.42 -17.62 -18.86
N LYS A 127 -23.64 -18.64 -18.06
CA LYS A 127 -24.52 -18.57 -16.89
C LYS A 127 -23.82 -17.83 -15.74
N ILE A 128 -24.59 -17.40 -14.76
CA ILE A 128 -24.08 -16.90 -13.48
C ILE A 128 -23.36 -18.07 -12.77
N ASP A 129 -22.16 -17.82 -12.31
CA ASP A 129 -21.40 -18.79 -11.52
C ASP A 129 -21.85 -18.73 -10.05
N MET A 130 -22.57 -19.76 -9.63
CA MET A 130 -23.12 -19.81 -8.27
C MET A 130 -22.04 -20.06 -7.21
N ASN A 131 -20.87 -20.59 -7.55
CA ASN A 131 -19.77 -20.75 -6.60
C ASN A 131 -19.20 -19.37 -6.22
N LEU A 132 -18.97 -18.50 -7.21
CA LEU A 132 -18.59 -17.10 -6.99
C LEU A 132 -19.63 -16.34 -6.16
N VAL A 133 -20.92 -16.52 -6.48
CA VAL A 133 -22.02 -15.93 -5.71
C VAL A 133 -22.01 -16.41 -4.26
N ASN A 134 -21.87 -17.72 -4.06
CA ASN A 134 -21.86 -18.34 -2.73
C ASN A 134 -20.63 -17.91 -1.90
N ALA A 135 -19.47 -17.77 -2.53
CA ALA A 135 -18.27 -17.23 -1.87
C ALA A 135 -18.49 -15.79 -1.38
N GLN A 136 -19.11 -14.94 -2.21
CA GLN A 136 -19.44 -13.57 -1.82
C GLN A 136 -20.51 -13.54 -0.72
N GLN A 137 -21.58 -14.35 -0.83
CA GLN A 137 -22.61 -14.47 0.19
C GLN A 137 -22.04 -14.92 1.53
N SER A 138 -21.23 -15.99 1.52
CA SER A 138 -20.58 -16.50 2.72
C SER A 138 -19.74 -15.42 3.40
N ARG A 139 -18.89 -14.73 2.64
CA ARG A 139 -18.12 -13.60 3.15
C ARG A 139 -19.03 -12.52 3.75
N ARG A 140 -20.08 -12.12 3.01
CA ARG A 140 -21.00 -11.06 3.46
C ARG A 140 -21.72 -11.43 4.76
N ILE A 141 -22.10 -12.69 4.91
CA ILE A 141 -22.76 -13.24 6.11
C ILE A 141 -21.79 -13.27 7.28
N LEU A 142 -20.58 -13.82 7.10
CA LEU A 142 -19.56 -13.86 8.14
C LEU A 142 -19.20 -12.45 8.66
N ASP A 143 -18.94 -11.52 7.76
CA ASP A 143 -18.62 -10.13 8.13
C ASP A 143 -19.81 -9.43 8.81
N ARG A 144 -21.06 -9.78 8.40
CA ARG A 144 -22.29 -9.31 9.06
C ARG A 144 -22.43 -9.85 10.47
N MET A 145 -22.20 -11.15 10.68
CA MET A 145 -22.28 -11.78 12.01
C MET A 145 -21.29 -11.17 12.98
N VAL A 146 -20.01 -11.06 12.58
CA VAL A 146 -18.97 -10.46 13.40
C VAL A 146 -19.31 -8.99 13.72
N GLY A 147 -19.58 -8.19 12.68
CA GLY A 147 -19.84 -6.78 12.84
C GLY A 147 -21.09 -6.49 13.68
N TYR A 148 -22.17 -7.26 13.50
CA TYR A 148 -23.45 -7.04 14.18
C TYR A 148 -23.45 -7.56 15.62
N LYS A 149 -22.72 -8.63 15.92
CA LYS A 149 -22.61 -9.18 17.26
C LYS A 149 -21.60 -8.42 18.14
N ILE A 150 -20.43 -8.07 17.60
CA ILE A 150 -19.33 -7.47 18.37
C ILE A 150 -19.45 -5.95 18.46
N SER A 151 -19.88 -5.25 17.39
CA SER A 151 -19.89 -3.78 17.43
C SER A 151 -20.79 -3.17 18.50
N PRO A 152 -22.01 -3.69 18.80
CA PRO A 152 -22.82 -3.20 19.91
C PRO A 152 -22.14 -3.35 21.27
N LEU A 153 -21.37 -4.42 21.45
CA LEU A 153 -20.60 -4.66 22.67
C LEU A 153 -19.51 -3.59 22.85
N LEU A 154 -18.79 -3.24 21.79
CA LEU A 154 -17.84 -2.13 21.80
C LEU A 154 -18.53 -0.80 22.10
N TRP A 155 -19.77 -0.59 21.63
CA TRP A 155 -20.51 0.62 21.94
C TRP A 155 -20.92 0.72 23.41
N ALA A 156 -21.30 -0.41 24.00
CA ALA A 156 -21.68 -0.48 25.42
C ALA A 156 -20.47 -0.32 26.35
N LYS A 157 -19.33 -0.93 25.97
CA LYS A 157 -18.17 -1.03 26.85
C LYS A 157 -17.13 0.08 26.66
N VAL A 158 -17.07 0.72 25.48
CA VAL A 158 -16.10 1.76 25.13
C VAL A 158 -16.81 3.04 24.69
N LYS A 159 -17.34 3.06 23.44
CA LYS A 159 -17.94 4.26 22.85
C LYS A 159 -18.79 3.93 21.63
N ARG A 160 -19.90 4.65 21.44
CA ARG A 160 -20.75 4.54 20.24
C ARG A 160 -19.99 4.86 18.94
N GLY A 161 -20.33 4.14 17.88
CA GLY A 161 -19.77 4.34 16.54
C GLY A 161 -18.52 3.53 16.23
N LEU A 162 -18.03 2.70 17.16
CA LEU A 162 -16.96 1.74 16.91
C LEU A 162 -17.48 0.56 16.06
N SER A 163 -16.58 -0.15 15.41
CA SER A 163 -16.91 -1.36 14.67
C SER A 163 -15.81 -2.41 14.79
N ALA A 164 -16.20 -3.66 14.87
CA ALA A 164 -15.34 -4.80 14.71
C ALA A 164 -15.62 -5.49 13.36
N GLY A 165 -14.62 -6.14 12.82
CA GLY A 165 -14.72 -6.96 11.60
C GLY A 165 -13.49 -7.85 11.51
N ARG A 166 -13.62 -9.04 10.93
CA ARG A 166 -12.54 -10.04 10.88
C ARG A 166 -11.20 -9.42 10.43
N VAL A 167 -11.13 -9.00 9.18
CA VAL A 167 -9.90 -8.48 8.57
C VAL A 167 -9.44 -7.17 9.21
N GLN A 168 -10.37 -6.26 9.55
CA GLN A 168 -10.00 -4.97 10.15
C GLN A 168 -9.42 -5.12 11.56
N SER A 169 -9.93 -6.06 12.36
CA SER A 169 -9.45 -6.27 13.73
C SER A 169 -8.08 -6.94 13.73
N VAL A 170 -7.82 -7.88 12.82
CA VAL A 170 -6.48 -8.46 12.65
C VAL A 170 -5.49 -7.44 12.11
N ALA A 171 -5.89 -6.58 11.16
CA ALA A 171 -5.01 -5.52 10.68
C ALA A 171 -4.64 -4.52 11.79
N LEU A 172 -5.59 -4.20 12.68
CA LEU A 172 -5.31 -3.40 13.88
C LEU A 172 -4.33 -4.11 14.81
N ARG A 173 -4.55 -5.39 15.12
CA ARG A 173 -3.67 -6.20 15.95
C ARG A 173 -2.23 -6.20 15.42
N ILE A 174 -2.03 -6.46 14.13
CA ILE A 174 -0.69 -6.45 13.50
C ILE A 174 0.04 -5.12 13.74
N ILE A 175 -0.69 -3.99 13.69
CA ILE A 175 -0.10 -2.67 13.97
C ILE A 175 0.21 -2.53 15.46
N CYS A 176 -0.68 -2.98 16.36
CA CYS A 176 -0.43 -2.95 17.81
C CYS A 176 0.78 -3.81 18.19
N ASP A 177 0.86 -5.05 17.69
CA ASP A 177 2.01 -5.95 17.93
C ASP A 177 3.33 -5.29 17.48
N ARG A 178 3.32 -4.54 16.36
CA ARG A 178 4.49 -3.77 15.90
C ARG A 178 4.84 -2.59 16.83
N GLU A 179 3.87 -1.87 17.36
CA GLU A 179 4.12 -0.80 18.35
C GLU A 179 4.72 -1.39 19.64
N ASP A 180 4.24 -2.57 20.07
CA ASP A 180 4.80 -3.28 21.22
C ASP A 180 6.25 -3.72 20.98
N GLU A 181 6.55 -4.24 19.77
CA GLU A 181 7.93 -4.54 19.36
C GLU A 181 8.84 -3.30 19.40
N ILE A 182 8.35 -2.16 18.91
CA ILE A 182 9.09 -0.90 18.90
C ILE A 182 9.33 -0.40 20.33
N ASN A 183 8.28 -0.40 21.14
CA ASN A 183 8.32 0.13 22.52
C ASN A 183 9.17 -0.73 23.47
N SER A 184 9.21 -2.04 23.25
CA SER A 184 9.99 -2.99 24.02
C SER A 184 11.44 -3.18 23.51
N PHE A 185 11.77 -2.55 22.38
CA PHE A 185 13.07 -2.73 21.75
C PHE A 185 14.20 -2.14 22.58
N ILE A 186 15.23 -2.94 22.81
CA ILE A 186 16.45 -2.53 23.51
C ILE A 186 17.57 -2.43 22.48
N PRO A 187 18.12 -1.23 22.22
CA PRO A 187 19.24 -1.07 21.30
C PRO A 187 20.49 -1.82 21.78
N GLU A 188 21.07 -2.62 20.91
CA GLU A 188 22.36 -3.31 21.15
C GLU A 188 23.49 -2.58 20.43
N GLU A 189 24.59 -2.37 21.14
CA GLU A 189 25.79 -1.76 20.58
C GLU A 189 26.49 -2.72 19.63
N TYR A 190 26.94 -2.22 18.48
CA TYR A 190 27.85 -2.91 17.59
C TYR A 190 28.76 -1.90 16.87
N TRP A 191 29.90 -2.40 16.39
CA TRP A 191 30.88 -1.58 15.74
C TRP A 191 31.13 -2.06 14.31
N THR A 192 31.45 -1.11 13.42
CA THR A 192 31.98 -1.39 12.08
C THR A 192 33.35 -0.79 11.94
N LEU A 193 34.17 -1.45 11.17
CA LEU A 193 35.54 -1.04 10.88
C LEU A 193 35.75 -1.04 9.36
N ASP A 194 36.17 0.10 8.85
CA ASP A 194 36.49 0.29 7.45
C ASP A 194 38.01 0.60 7.33
N ALA A 195 38.71 -0.13 6.48
CA ALA A 195 40.08 0.19 6.12
C ALA A 195 40.09 1.01 4.83
N VAL A 196 40.61 2.22 4.89
CA VAL A 196 40.83 3.09 3.73
C VAL A 196 42.22 2.75 3.18
N LEU A 197 42.27 2.20 1.96
CA LEU A 197 43.49 1.64 1.37
C LEU A 197 43.84 2.39 0.09
N ASN A 198 45.04 2.91 0.00
CA ASN A 198 45.61 3.43 -1.22
C ASN A 198 46.14 2.28 -2.08
N VAL A 199 45.69 2.21 -3.32
CA VAL A 199 46.16 1.22 -4.30
C VAL A 199 47.15 1.90 -5.24
N LYS A 200 48.31 1.29 -5.43
CA LYS A 200 49.37 1.85 -6.28
C LYS A 200 48.90 1.99 -7.72
N GLY A 201 48.93 3.18 -8.26
CA GLY A 201 48.45 3.51 -9.61
C GLY A 201 47.02 4.04 -9.67
N GLU A 202 46.26 3.96 -8.58
CA GLU A 202 44.91 4.49 -8.50
C GLU A 202 44.85 5.86 -7.82
N LYS A 203 43.98 6.77 -8.33
CA LYS A 203 43.85 8.15 -7.80
C LYS A 203 42.99 8.25 -6.55
N LYS A 204 42.20 7.25 -6.23
CA LYS A 204 41.25 7.29 -5.11
C LYS A 204 41.48 6.04 -4.22
N PRO A 205 41.38 6.21 -2.90
CA PRO A 205 41.46 5.07 -2.00
C PRO A 205 40.27 4.15 -2.16
N VAL A 206 40.49 2.89 -1.81
CA VAL A 206 39.46 1.85 -1.73
C VAL A 206 39.05 1.68 -0.27
N VAL A 207 37.73 1.63 0.00
CA VAL A 207 37.24 1.37 1.36
C VAL A 207 36.91 -0.12 1.47
N ALA A 208 37.61 -0.81 2.34
CA ALA A 208 37.45 -2.24 2.61
C ALA A 208 36.76 -2.43 3.97
N HIS A 209 35.68 -3.21 3.96
CA HIS A 209 34.86 -3.47 5.14
C HIS A 209 35.40 -4.68 5.91
N PHE A 210 35.56 -4.54 7.21
CA PHE A 210 35.95 -5.63 8.10
C PHE A 210 34.97 -6.80 7.99
N TYR A 211 35.52 -7.99 7.86
CA TYR A 211 34.70 -9.21 7.75
C TYR A 211 34.83 -10.08 9.00
N GLY A 212 36.02 -10.19 9.55
CA GLY A 212 36.34 -11.07 10.64
C GLY A 212 37.77 -11.61 10.56
N ASN A 213 37.95 -12.89 10.80
CA ASN A 213 39.26 -13.56 10.74
C ASN A 213 39.28 -14.68 9.68
N ALA A 214 40.32 -15.50 9.69
CA ALA A 214 40.44 -16.64 8.77
C ALA A 214 39.35 -17.71 8.99
N ASP A 215 38.84 -17.85 10.21
CA ASP A 215 37.87 -18.85 10.62
C ASP A 215 36.42 -18.46 10.23
N GLY A 216 36.15 -17.15 10.05
CA GLY A 216 34.83 -16.69 9.66
C GLY A 216 34.55 -15.23 9.96
N ARG A 217 33.26 -14.90 9.89
CA ARG A 217 32.74 -13.56 10.22
C ARG A 217 32.83 -13.31 11.73
N MET A 218 33.24 -12.10 12.07
CA MET A 218 33.36 -11.65 13.45
C MET A 218 32.61 -10.32 13.63
N ASP A 219 31.68 -10.27 14.57
CA ASP A 219 30.99 -9.06 14.95
C ASP A 219 31.70 -8.43 16.17
N ILE A 220 31.94 -7.13 16.12
CA ILE A 220 32.61 -6.38 17.21
C ILE A 220 31.51 -5.70 18.03
N LYS A 221 31.44 -6.03 19.33
CA LYS A 221 30.31 -5.62 20.19
C LYS A 221 30.66 -4.53 21.19
N SER A 222 31.91 -4.15 21.30
CA SER A 222 32.35 -3.14 22.28
C SER A 222 33.53 -2.32 21.79
N ALA A 223 33.70 -1.12 22.37
CA ALA A 223 34.84 -0.27 22.11
C ALA A 223 36.18 -0.95 22.45
N ALA A 224 36.23 -1.74 23.53
CA ALA A 224 37.43 -2.45 23.93
C ALA A 224 37.87 -3.51 22.92
N GLU A 225 36.93 -4.29 22.38
CA GLU A 225 37.16 -5.22 21.28
C GLU A 225 37.64 -4.50 20.02
N MET A 226 37.02 -3.39 19.67
CA MET A 226 37.37 -2.56 18.52
C MET A 226 38.80 -2.04 18.65
N ASP A 227 39.16 -1.47 19.80
CA ASP A 227 40.49 -0.93 20.05
C ASP A 227 41.59 -2.05 20.03
N ALA A 228 41.26 -3.24 20.52
CA ALA A 228 42.18 -4.40 20.45
C ALA A 228 42.39 -4.85 18.98
N VAL A 229 41.36 -4.86 18.15
CA VAL A 229 41.46 -5.19 16.71
C VAL A 229 42.27 -4.12 15.97
N VAL A 230 42.00 -2.84 16.19
CA VAL A 230 42.73 -1.73 15.56
C VAL A 230 44.19 -1.74 15.92
N ALA A 231 44.57 -1.93 17.21
CA ALA A 231 45.95 -1.97 17.67
C ALA A 231 46.80 -3.09 17.03
N LYS A 232 46.16 -4.21 16.66
CA LYS A 232 46.78 -5.27 15.88
C LYS A 232 46.92 -4.85 14.41
N LEU A 233 45.87 -4.34 13.81
CA LEU A 233 45.79 -3.98 12.38
C LEU A 233 46.76 -2.86 11.99
N GLU A 234 47.05 -1.90 12.88
CA GLU A 234 48.03 -0.84 12.66
C GLU A 234 49.47 -1.35 12.41
N LYS A 235 49.73 -2.57 12.83
CA LYS A 235 51.07 -3.23 12.69
C LYS A 235 51.14 -4.18 11.51
N GLU A 236 50.00 -4.45 10.88
CA GLU A 236 49.87 -5.45 9.83
C GLU A 236 49.98 -4.86 8.42
N GLN A 237 50.47 -5.67 7.50
CA GLN A 237 50.48 -5.34 6.08
C GLN A 237 49.17 -5.83 5.43
N PHE A 238 48.56 -4.96 4.64
CA PHE A 238 47.40 -5.29 3.87
C PHE A 238 47.82 -5.89 2.53
N ALA A 239 47.35 -7.08 2.23
CA ALA A 239 47.60 -7.76 0.97
C ALA A 239 46.33 -8.39 0.39
N ILE A 240 46.23 -8.45 -0.91
CA ILE A 240 45.10 -9.10 -1.59
C ILE A 240 45.24 -10.61 -1.41
N GLU A 241 44.17 -11.23 -0.86
CA GLU A 241 44.12 -12.69 -0.68
C GLU A 241 43.47 -13.35 -1.91
N SER A 242 42.44 -12.72 -2.48
CA SER A 242 41.81 -13.20 -3.69
C SER A 242 40.98 -12.10 -4.39
N VAL A 243 40.89 -12.20 -5.73
CA VAL A 243 40.03 -11.37 -6.56
C VAL A 243 39.08 -12.28 -7.35
N LYS A 244 37.80 -12.16 -7.10
CA LYS A 244 36.75 -12.91 -7.81
C LYS A 244 35.96 -11.98 -8.74
N LYS A 245 36.06 -12.21 -10.03
CA LYS A 245 35.28 -11.52 -11.06
C LYS A 245 34.13 -12.43 -11.50
N GLY A 246 32.96 -11.87 -11.66
CA GLY A 246 31.76 -12.60 -12.08
C GLY A 246 30.70 -11.70 -12.67
N GLU A 247 29.57 -12.29 -12.99
CA GLU A 247 28.39 -11.56 -13.44
C GLU A 247 27.22 -11.84 -12.50
N LYS A 248 26.41 -10.81 -12.26
CA LYS A 248 25.18 -10.90 -11.49
C LYS A 248 24.02 -10.38 -12.34
N SER A 249 23.00 -11.20 -12.51
CA SER A 249 21.76 -10.78 -13.18
C SER A 249 20.78 -10.19 -12.16
N LYS A 250 20.24 -9.03 -12.47
CA LYS A 250 19.06 -8.45 -11.79
C LYS A 250 17.83 -8.75 -12.62
N LYS A 251 16.95 -9.58 -12.08
CA LYS A 251 15.75 -10.04 -12.78
C LYS A 251 14.77 -8.92 -13.06
N ALA A 252 14.17 -8.95 -14.26
CA ALA A 252 13.04 -8.12 -14.60
C ALA A 252 11.88 -8.33 -13.61
N PRO A 253 11.22 -7.24 -13.18
CA PRO A 253 10.12 -7.34 -12.21
C PRO A 253 8.88 -7.96 -12.85
N LEU A 254 8.05 -8.64 -12.06
CA LEU A 254 6.75 -9.14 -12.53
C LEU A 254 5.78 -7.98 -12.79
N PRO A 255 4.77 -8.16 -13.65
CA PRO A 255 3.70 -7.18 -13.82
C PRO A 255 2.91 -7.02 -12.52
N PHE A 256 2.16 -5.95 -12.39
CA PHE A 256 1.48 -5.62 -11.14
C PHE A 256 0.31 -6.54 -10.80
N THR A 257 0.24 -6.95 -9.55
CA THR A 257 -0.98 -7.32 -8.84
C THR A 257 -1.58 -6.10 -8.14
N THR A 258 -2.77 -6.21 -7.57
CA THR A 258 -3.37 -5.13 -6.75
C THR A 258 -2.46 -4.71 -5.61
N SER A 259 -1.88 -5.67 -4.90
CA SER A 259 -1.00 -5.43 -3.76
C SER A 259 0.27 -4.71 -4.19
N THR A 260 0.98 -5.23 -5.18
CA THR A 260 2.24 -4.64 -5.65
C THR A 260 2.05 -3.26 -6.29
N LEU A 261 0.89 -3.02 -6.96
CA LEU A 261 0.55 -1.69 -7.45
C LEU A 261 0.35 -0.68 -6.31
N GLN A 262 -0.34 -1.08 -5.24
CA GLN A 262 -0.53 -0.21 -4.07
C GLN A 262 0.79 0.11 -3.38
N GLN A 263 1.69 -0.87 -3.25
CA GLN A 263 3.01 -0.71 -2.67
C GLN A 263 3.86 0.28 -3.47
N GLU A 264 3.99 0.05 -4.77
CA GLU A 264 4.82 0.91 -5.64
C GLU A 264 4.23 2.31 -5.83
N ALA A 265 2.91 2.45 -5.96
CA ALA A 265 2.27 3.75 -6.03
C ALA A 265 2.45 4.57 -4.73
N SER A 266 2.50 3.90 -3.58
CA SER A 266 2.84 4.56 -2.31
C SER A 266 4.31 4.99 -2.26
N LYS A 267 5.23 4.12 -2.69
CA LYS A 267 6.68 4.39 -2.70
C LYS A 267 7.02 5.53 -3.67
N MET A 268 6.69 5.37 -4.95
CA MET A 268 7.14 6.25 -6.03
C MET A 268 6.25 7.49 -6.24
N LEU A 269 4.94 7.38 -6.00
CA LEU A 269 3.98 8.45 -6.29
C LEU A 269 3.47 9.15 -5.03
N ASN A 270 3.72 8.59 -3.85
CA ASN A 270 3.17 9.01 -2.57
C ASN A 270 1.62 9.02 -2.56
N PHE A 271 1.03 7.98 -3.19
CA PHE A 271 -0.41 7.78 -3.19
C PHE A 271 -0.83 6.88 -2.03
N SER A 272 -2.00 7.16 -1.43
CA SER A 272 -2.63 6.22 -0.51
C SER A 272 -3.20 5.03 -1.29
N THR A 273 -3.39 3.90 -0.61
CA THR A 273 -4.02 2.70 -1.19
C THR A 273 -5.39 3.02 -1.79
N GLN A 274 -6.22 3.79 -1.08
CA GLN A 274 -7.53 4.23 -1.55
C GLN A 274 -7.43 5.10 -2.81
N LYS A 275 -6.49 6.07 -2.85
CA LYS A 275 -6.29 6.92 -4.02
C LYS A 275 -5.84 6.11 -5.22
N THR A 276 -4.90 5.18 -5.03
CA THR A 276 -4.41 4.27 -6.07
C THR A 276 -5.55 3.48 -6.69
N MET A 277 -6.38 2.82 -5.86
CA MET A 277 -7.49 2.02 -6.35
C MET A 277 -8.57 2.86 -7.05
N ARG A 278 -8.87 4.05 -6.55
CA ARG A 278 -9.81 4.96 -7.21
C ARG A 278 -9.34 5.39 -8.59
N LEU A 279 -8.07 5.73 -8.73
CA LEU A 279 -7.49 6.12 -10.03
C LEU A 279 -7.41 4.93 -10.99
N ALA A 280 -7.01 3.76 -10.51
CA ALA A 280 -6.99 2.53 -11.29
C ALA A 280 -8.41 2.17 -11.80
N GLN A 281 -9.45 2.32 -10.96
CA GLN A 281 -10.85 2.12 -11.38
C GLN A 281 -11.23 3.05 -12.53
N GLN A 282 -10.83 4.33 -12.48
CA GLN A 282 -11.10 5.28 -13.57
C GLN A 282 -10.40 4.89 -14.86
N LEU A 283 -9.12 4.45 -14.79
CA LEU A 283 -8.37 4.01 -15.96
C LEU A 283 -8.93 2.72 -16.58
N TYR A 284 -9.48 1.83 -15.77
CA TYR A 284 -10.14 0.61 -16.21
C TYR A 284 -11.50 0.87 -16.85
N GLU A 285 -12.37 1.66 -16.18
CA GLU A 285 -13.76 1.89 -16.63
C GLU A 285 -13.85 2.75 -17.89
N GLY A 286 -12.84 3.57 -18.12
CA GLY A 286 -12.71 4.38 -19.33
C GLY A 286 -12.38 5.83 -19.06
N VAL A 287 -11.44 6.33 -19.84
CA VAL A 287 -11.01 7.73 -19.92
C VAL A 287 -11.08 8.21 -21.36
N ASP A 288 -11.34 9.50 -21.54
CA ASP A 288 -11.42 10.08 -22.88
C ASP A 288 -9.99 10.31 -23.43
N ILE A 289 -9.58 9.52 -24.43
CA ILE A 289 -8.30 9.64 -25.10
C ILE A 289 -8.48 10.34 -26.44
N ALA A 290 -7.67 11.36 -26.70
CA ALA A 290 -7.70 12.12 -27.94
C ALA A 290 -7.60 11.19 -29.17
N GLY A 291 -8.48 11.34 -30.16
CA GLY A 291 -8.54 10.51 -31.35
C GLY A 291 -9.18 9.13 -31.16
N GLN A 292 -9.28 8.60 -29.95
CA GLN A 292 -9.84 7.26 -29.68
C GLN A 292 -11.18 7.33 -28.92
N GLY A 293 -11.43 8.46 -28.21
CA GLY A 293 -12.62 8.66 -27.36
C GLY A 293 -12.52 7.89 -26.06
N THR A 294 -13.66 7.57 -25.43
CA THR A 294 -13.67 6.91 -24.12
C THR A 294 -13.31 5.43 -24.26
N ILE A 295 -12.20 5.01 -23.64
CA ILE A 295 -11.68 3.63 -23.62
C ILE A 295 -11.09 3.29 -22.26
N GLY A 296 -11.15 2.01 -21.86
CA GLY A 296 -10.38 1.49 -20.75
C GLY A 296 -8.92 1.29 -21.18
N ILE A 297 -7.98 1.86 -20.44
CA ILE A 297 -6.56 1.83 -20.82
C ILE A 297 -5.70 0.91 -19.95
N ILE A 298 -6.31 0.29 -18.94
CA ILE A 298 -5.69 -0.79 -18.16
C ILE A 298 -6.65 -1.97 -18.02
N THR A 299 -6.10 -3.15 -17.72
CA THR A 299 -6.86 -4.35 -17.37
C THR A 299 -7.50 -4.23 -15.99
N TYR A 300 -8.34 -5.20 -15.63
CA TYR A 300 -9.04 -5.25 -14.35
C TYR A 300 -8.07 -5.14 -13.17
N LEU A 301 -8.40 -4.28 -12.22
CA LEU A 301 -7.48 -3.81 -11.19
C LEU A 301 -7.49 -4.63 -9.90
N ARG A 302 -8.45 -5.53 -9.71
CA ARG A 302 -8.54 -6.39 -8.52
C ARG A 302 -8.07 -7.78 -8.86
N THR A 303 -6.79 -8.02 -8.80
CA THR A 303 -6.15 -9.27 -9.17
C THR A 303 -4.93 -9.56 -8.30
N ASP A 304 -4.71 -10.82 -8.00
CA ASP A 304 -3.48 -11.37 -7.43
C ASP A 304 -2.65 -12.14 -8.46
N SER A 305 -3.13 -12.19 -9.71
CA SER A 305 -2.46 -12.85 -10.82
C SER A 305 -1.38 -11.97 -11.44
N THR A 306 -0.26 -12.60 -11.81
CA THR A 306 0.81 -12.01 -12.65
C THR A 306 0.78 -12.55 -14.08
N ARG A 307 -0.27 -13.32 -14.44
CA ARG A 307 -0.47 -13.86 -15.78
C ARG A 307 -0.73 -12.73 -16.79
N VAL A 308 -0.27 -12.91 -17.99
CA VAL A 308 -0.50 -11.99 -19.12
C VAL A 308 -1.08 -12.81 -20.28
N ALA A 309 -2.14 -12.31 -20.90
CA ALA A 309 -2.74 -12.97 -22.06
C ALA A 309 -1.75 -13.07 -23.21
N GLU A 310 -1.86 -14.14 -24.02
CA GLU A 310 -0.95 -14.39 -25.15
C GLU A 310 -0.89 -13.22 -26.14
N GLU A 311 -2.05 -12.65 -26.48
CA GLU A 311 -2.15 -11.50 -27.37
C GLU A 311 -1.35 -10.30 -26.85
N ALA A 312 -1.43 -10.02 -25.54
CA ALA A 312 -0.68 -8.94 -24.92
C ALA A 312 0.83 -9.24 -24.83
N GLN A 313 1.20 -10.51 -24.72
CA GLN A 313 2.61 -10.92 -24.77
C GLN A 313 3.19 -10.68 -26.16
N VAL A 314 2.48 -11.07 -27.23
CA VAL A 314 2.89 -10.83 -28.61
C VAL A 314 3.02 -9.33 -28.89
N MET A 315 2.01 -8.53 -28.52
CA MET A 315 2.06 -7.07 -28.70
C MET A 315 3.25 -6.44 -27.95
N ALA A 316 3.54 -6.93 -26.75
CA ALA A 316 4.68 -6.43 -25.97
C ALA A 316 6.02 -6.84 -26.61
N HIS A 317 6.13 -8.06 -27.11
CA HIS A 317 7.30 -8.53 -27.84
C HIS A 317 7.60 -7.63 -29.05
N ASP A 318 6.62 -7.45 -29.94
CA ASP A 318 6.77 -6.65 -31.16
C ASP A 318 7.13 -5.18 -30.84
N TYR A 319 6.51 -4.62 -29.78
CA TYR A 319 6.81 -3.26 -29.31
C TYR A 319 8.26 -3.15 -28.82
N ILE A 320 8.71 -4.09 -27.96
CA ILE A 320 10.05 -4.07 -27.38
C ILE A 320 11.09 -4.28 -28.48
N GLU A 321 10.87 -5.25 -29.36
CA GLU A 321 11.76 -5.50 -30.52
C GLU A 321 11.94 -4.25 -31.37
N SER A 322 10.85 -3.60 -31.75
CA SER A 322 10.86 -2.40 -32.60
C SER A 322 11.51 -1.18 -31.95
N LYS A 323 11.39 -1.02 -30.60
CA LYS A 323 11.86 0.19 -29.90
C LYS A 323 13.22 0.04 -29.25
N TYR A 324 13.58 -1.16 -28.81
CA TYR A 324 14.78 -1.42 -28.01
C TYR A 324 15.71 -2.45 -28.68
N GLY A 325 15.18 -3.30 -29.60
CA GLY A 325 15.90 -4.34 -30.30
C GLY A 325 15.92 -5.69 -29.57
N ASP A 326 16.29 -6.73 -30.25
CA ASP A 326 16.22 -8.15 -29.84
C ASP A 326 16.93 -8.45 -28.52
N LYS A 327 18.01 -7.75 -28.18
CA LYS A 327 18.77 -7.95 -26.95
C LYS A 327 17.93 -7.64 -25.68
N TYR A 328 16.90 -6.81 -25.84
CA TYR A 328 16.02 -6.41 -24.73
C TYR A 328 14.83 -7.35 -24.56
N LEU A 329 14.64 -8.31 -25.45
CA LEU A 329 13.58 -9.30 -25.32
C LEU A 329 13.89 -10.31 -24.22
N MET A 330 12.87 -10.71 -23.47
CA MET A 330 12.97 -11.79 -22.49
C MET A 330 13.32 -13.11 -23.22
N GLN A 331 14.47 -13.69 -22.94
CA GLN A 331 15.03 -14.85 -23.65
C GLN A 331 14.33 -16.19 -23.39
N SER A 332 13.41 -16.29 -22.47
CA SER A 332 12.50 -17.44 -22.30
C SER A 332 11.34 -17.05 -21.41
N ASP A 333 10.14 -17.50 -21.75
CA ASP A 333 9.09 -17.68 -20.77
C ASP A 333 9.57 -18.67 -19.71
N LYS A 334 10.27 -18.17 -18.69
CA LYS A 334 10.43 -18.92 -17.47
C LYS A 334 9.00 -19.11 -16.98
N LYS A 335 8.45 -20.31 -17.24
CA LYS A 335 7.22 -20.76 -16.59
C LYS A 335 7.41 -20.44 -15.11
N ASN A 336 6.88 -19.30 -14.67
CA ASN A 336 6.87 -18.95 -13.27
C ASN A 336 6.00 -20.01 -12.63
N GLY A 337 6.68 -21.03 -12.10
CA GLY A 337 6.07 -22.13 -11.42
C GLY A 337 5.53 -21.70 -10.06
N SER A 338 4.58 -20.79 -10.02
CA SER A 338 3.71 -20.70 -8.88
C SER A 338 2.76 -21.89 -8.99
N LYS A 339 3.04 -22.95 -8.22
CA LYS A 339 2.15 -24.10 -8.03
C LYS A 339 0.85 -23.74 -7.27
N LYS A 340 0.55 -22.48 -7.01
CA LYS A 340 -0.78 -22.03 -6.63
C LYS A 340 -1.64 -22.10 -7.87
N LYS A 341 -2.71 -22.88 -7.83
CA LYS A 341 -3.81 -22.79 -8.78
C LYS A 341 -4.33 -21.35 -8.71
N ILE A 342 -3.79 -20.50 -9.58
CA ILE A 342 -4.28 -19.16 -9.80
C ILE A 342 -5.64 -19.35 -10.46
N GLN A 343 -6.64 -18.61 -10.05
CA GLN A 343 -7.89 -18.51 -10.78
C GLN A 343 -7.55 -18.14 -12.22
N ASP A 344 -7.74 -19.07 -13.14
CA ASP A 344 -7.29 -18.95 -14.54
C ASP A 344 -7.95 -17.78 -15.30
N ALA A 345 -8.95 -17.15 -14.69
CA ALA A 345 -9.72 -16.04 -15.28
C ALA A 345 -9.06 -14.66 -15.17
N HIS A 346 -8.17 -14.43 -14.19
CA HIS A 346 -7.61 -13.10 -13.94
C HIS A 346 -6.24 -12.91 -14.59
N GLU A 347 -6.00 -11.69 -15.05
CA GLU A 347 -4.71 -11.22 -15.56
C GLU A 347 -4.07 -10.23 -14.60
N ALA A 348 -2.75 -9.98 -14.81
CA ALA A 348 -2.04 -8.88 -14.17
C ALA A 348 -2.61 -7.51 -14.61
N ILE A 349 -2.36 -6.50 -13.78
CA ILE A 349 -2.66 -5.11 -14.13
C ILE A 349 -1.63 -4.62 -15.15
N ARG A 350 -2.11 -4.34 -16.37
CA ARG A 350 -1.30 -3.92 -17.52
C ARG A 350 -2.03 -2.89 -18.37
N PRO A 351 -1.36 -2.14 -19.24
CA PRO A 351 -2.04 -1.39 -20.29
C PRO A 351 -2.83 -2.34 -21.19
N THR A 352 -3.99 -1.92 -21.65
CA THR A 352 -4.79 -2.68 -22.65
C THR A 352 -4.11 -2.71 -24.00
N ASP A 353 -3.34 -1.67 -24.31
CA ASP A 353 -2.53 -1.54 -25.52
C ASP A 353 -1.17 -0.93 -25.16
N ILE A 354 -0.09 -1.68 -25.32
CA ILE A 354 1.28 -1.21 -25.02
C ILE A 354 1.72 -0.08 -25.95
N SER A 355 1.18 -0.01 -27.16
CA SER A 355 1.49 1.04 -28.13
C SER A 355 0.96 2.41 -27.70
N LEU A 356 -0.04 2.43 -26.80
CA LEU A 356 -0.55 3.65 -26.18
C LEU A 356 0.43 4.11 -25.10
N THR A 357 1.52 4.74 -25.51
CA THR A 357 2.59 5.13 -24.59
C THR A 357 2.17 6.22 -23.60
N PRO A 358 2.88 6.40 -22.46
CA PRO A 358 2.61 7.52 -21.57
C PRO A 358 2.63 8.88 -22.26
N ALA A 359 3.46 9.07 -23.31
CA ALA A 359 3.49 10.32 -24.06
C ALA A 359 2.17 10.59 -24.80
N ASP A 360 1.55 9.57 -25.36
CA ASP A 360 0.32 9.68 -26.15
C ASP A 360 -0.90 10.03 -25.31
N VAL A 361 -0.92 9.61 -24.05
CA VAL A 361 -2.07 9.83 -23.14
C VAL A 361 -1.91 11.05 -22.23
N LYS A 362 -0.75 11.69 -22.21
CA LYS A 362 -0.38 12.73 -21.25
C LYS A 362 -1.41 13.88 -21.19
N GLU A 363 -1.81 14.39 -22.35
CA GLU A 363 -2.72 15.52 -22.45
C GLU A 363 -4.19 15.13 -22.20
N SER A 364 -4.50 13.84 -22.26
CA SER A 364 -5.85 13.31 -22.06
C SER A 364 -6.14 12.96 -20.60
N LEU A 365 -5.11 12.80 -19.77
CA LEU A 365 -5.23 12.35 -18.40
C LEU A 365 -4.96 13.48 -17.40
N SER A 366 -5.65 13.43 -16.26
CA SER A 366 -5.24 14.24 -15.12
C SER A 366 -3.83 13.85 -14.66
N ARG A 367 -3.12 14.78 -14.02
CA ARG A 367 -1.74 14.56 -13.52
C ARG A 367 -1.59 13.26 -12.73
N ASP A 368 -2.54 12.94 -11.86
CA ASP A 368 -2.46 11.75 -11.01
C ASP A 368 -2.79 10.47 -11.79
N GLN A 369 -3.77 10.51 -12.70
CA GLN A 369 -4.06 9.40 -13.62
C GLN A 369 -2.87 9.10 -14.52
N PHE A 370 -2.25 10.13 -15.09
CA PHE A 370 -1.06 10.01 -15.91
C PHE A 370 0.09 9.33 -15.16
N ARG A 371 0.39 9.78 -13.94
CA ARG A 371 1.47 9.20 -13.12
C ARG A 371 1.22 7.72 -12.82
N LEU A 372 -0.02 7.36 -12.50
CA LEU A 372 -0.37 5.96 -12.23
C LEU A 372 -0.29 5.11 -13.51
N TYR A 373 -0.83 5.61 -14.63
CA TYR A 373 -0.74 4.92 -15.92
C TYR A 373 0.71 4.71 -16.35
N GLN A 374 1.55 5.75 -16.23
CA GLN A 374 2.98 5.66 -16.54
C GLN A 374 3.69 4.60 -15.69
N LEU A 375 3.35 4.49 -14.40
CA LEU A 375 3.89 3.46 -13.52
C LEU A 375 3.49 2.06 -13.99
N ILE A 376 2.20 1.85 -14.30
CA ILE A 376 1.67 0.57 -14.79
C ILE A 376 2.31 0.21 -16.13
N TRP A 377 2.36 1.15 -17.07
CA TRP A 377 2.93 0.94 -18.40
C TRP A 377 4.41 0.57 -18.35
N LYS A 378 5.20 1.34 -17.59
CA LYS A 378 6.63 1.07 -17.41
C LYS A 378 6.90 -0.29 -16.77
N ARG A 379 6.14 -0.64 -15.74
CA ARG A 379 6.27 -1.93 -15.05
C ARG A 379 5.92 -3.10 -15.95
N PHE A 380 4.84 -2.99 -16.72
CA PHE A 380 4.46 -4.01 -17.68
C PHE A 380 5.51 -4.20 -18.76
N THR A 381 5.96 -3.10 -19.40
CA THR A 381 7.00 -3.15 -20.42
C THR A 381 8.28 -3.80 -19.86
N ALA A 382 8.76 -3.36 -18.71
CA ALA A 382 9.92 -3.93 -18.02
C ALA A 382 9.76 -5.42 -17.73
N SER A 383 8.54 -5.86 -17.37
CA SER A 383 8.27 -7.26 -17.06
C SER A 383 8.40 -8.21 -18.26
N ARG A 384 8.42 -7.68 -19.48
CA ARG A 384 8.58 -8.41 -20.74
C ARG A 384 9.96 -8.22 -21.36
N MET A 385 10.86 -7.50 -20.66
CA MET A 385 12.24 -7.27 -21.11
C MET A 385 13.22 -8.24 -20.44
N SER A 386 14.41 -8.30 -21.01
CA SER A 386 15.53 -9.08 -20.48
C SER A 386 16.04 -8.52 -19.15
N ASP A 387 16.67 -9.38 -18.36
CA ASP A 387 17.30 -9.04 -17.11
C ASP A 387 18.44 -8.01 -17.32
N ALA A 388 18.69 -7.17 -16.32
CA ALA A 388 19.88 -6.34 -16.28
C ALA A 388 21.09 -7.17 -15.79
N VAL A 389 22.25 -6.93 -16.39
CA VAL A 389 23.48 -7.67 -16.07
C VAL A 389 24.53 -6.72 -15.51
N TYR A 390 25.11 -7.10 -14.39
CA TYR A 390 26.19 -6.41 -13.71
C TYR A 390 27.45 -7.25 -13.75
N GLU A 391 28.57 -6.64 -14.10
CA GLU A 391 29.90 -7.18 -13.78
C GLU A 391 30.18 -6.95 -12.31
N THR A 392 30.55 -7.97 -11.59
CA THR A 392 30.89 -7.92 -10.17
C THR A 392 32.36 -8.23 -9.93
N THR A 393 33.00 -7.46 -9.07
CA THR A 393 34.33 -7.74 -8.57
C THR A 393 34.27 -7.79 -7.06
N ALA A 394 34.66 -8.90 -6.48
CA ALA A 394 34.81 -9.09 -5.04
C ALA A 394 36.27 -9.32 -4.72
N VAL A 395 36.86 -8.47 -3.87
CA VAL A 395 38.25 -8.55 -3.43
C VAL A 395 38.26 -8.91 -1.95
N ARG A 396 39.01 -9.96 -1.60
CA ARG A 396 39.29 -10.30 -0.23
C ARG A 396 40.68 -9.86 0.11
N ILE A 397 40.84 -9.12 1.22
CA ILE A 397 42.08 -8.52 1.67
C ILE A 397 42.43 -9.14 3.01
N LYS A 398 43.66 -9.54 3.16
CA LYS A 398 44.27 -10.09 4.38
C LYS A 398 45.09 -9.02 5.08
N ALA A 399 44.92 -8.89 6.40
CA ALA A 399 45.76 -8.10 7.27
C ALA A 399 46.04 -8.93 8.54
N GLY A 400 47.21 -9.60 8.62
CA GLY A 400 47.49 -10.58 9.68
C GLY A 400 46.45 -11.70 9.72
N GLU A 401 45.83 -11.88 10.91
CA GLU A 401 44.75 -12.84 11.11
C GLU A 401 43.42 -12.37 10.54
N TYR A 402 43.24 -11.06 10.30
CA TYR A 402 41.97 -10.46 9.91
C TYR A 402 41.75 -10.42 8.40
N ARG A 403 40.45 -10.29 8.04
CA ARG A 403 39.97 -10.24 6.65
C ARG A 403 39.07 -9.05 6.45
N PHE A 404 39.21 -8.43 5.29
CA PHE A 404 38.36 -7.34 4.80
C PHE A 404 37.80 -7.72 3.44
N ASN A 405 36.57 -7.26 3.15
CA ASN A 405 35.91 -7.47 1.89
C ASN A 405 35.67 -6.14 1.20
N VAL A 406 35.89 -6.12 -0.11
CA VAL A 406 35.49 -5.03 -0.98
C VAL A 406 34.69 -5.61 -2.11
N SER A 407 33.55 -5.02 -2.44
CA SER A 407 32.77 -5.42 -3.59
C SER A 407 32.41 -4.22 -4.44
N ALA A 408 32.42 -4.39 -5.75
CA ALA A 408 31.93 -3.43 -6.70
C ALA A 408 31.07 -4.11 -7.75
N SER A 409 30.08 -3.36 -8.26
CA SER A 409 29.23 -3.82 -9.33
C SER A 409 29.17 -2.71 -10.39
N LYS A 410 29.39 -3.05 -11.65
CA LYS A 410 29.27 -2.14 -12.78
C LYS A 410 28.20 -2.66 -13.72
N LEU A 411 27.26 -1.80 -14.09
CA LEU A 411 26.23 -2.15 -15.06
C LEU A 411 26.88 -2.47 -16.42
N LYS A 412 26.70 -3.72 -16.88
CA LYS A 412 27.19 -4.22 -18.17
C LYS A 412 26.10 -4.09 -19.26
N PHE A 413 24.87 -4.43 -18.88
CA PHE A 413 23.70 -4.35 -19.73
C PHE A 413 22.49 -3.93 -18.88
N ASP A 414 21.78 -2.91 -19.32
CA ASP A 414 20.70 -2.31 -18.54
C ASP A 414 19.37 -3.07 -18.64
N GLY A 415 19.14 -3.85 -19.71
CA GLY A 415 17.92 -4.65 -19.86
C GLY A 415 16.65 -3.86 -19.54
N PHE A 416 15.79 -4.40 -18.68
CA PHE A 416 14.54 -3.74 -18.25
C PHE A 416 14.76 -2.38 -17.57
N MET A 417 15.95 -2.11 -17.03
CA MET A 417 16.26 -0.85 -16.35
C MET A 417 16.31 0.35 -17.30
N SER A 418 16.34 0.13 -18.61
CA SER A 418 16.17 1.19 -19.63
C SER A 418 14.79 1.85 -19.54
N VAL A 419 13.76 1.14 -19.03
CA VAL A 419 12.37 1.61 -18.90
C VAL A 419 11.97 1.84 -17.46
N TYR A 420 12.38 0.95 -16.55
CA TYR A 420 11.94 0.92 -15.16
C TYR A 420 13.13 0.81 -14.22
N LYS A 421 13.41 1.90 -13.49
CA LYS A 421 14.44 1.96 -12.45
C LYS A 421 13.81 2.16 -11.09
N ASP A 422 14.29 1.46 -10.08
CA ASP A 422 14.02 1.75 -8.68
C ASP A 422 14.90 2.90 -8.19
N GLU A 423 14.41 3.68 -7.22
CA GLU A 423 15.21 4.76 -6.60
C GLU A 423 16.48 4.20 -5.93
N ASP A 424 16.45 2.95 -5.49
CA ASP A 424 17.58 2.25 -4.88
C ASP A 424 18.67 1.84 -5.89
N ASP A 425 18.39 1.86 -7.19
CA ASP A 425 19.33 1.46 -8.24
C ASP A 425 20.48 2.46 -8.44
N ASP A 426 20.25 3.72 -8.11
CA ASP A 426 21.30 4.78 -8.18
C ASP A 426 22.30 4.72 -7.02
N VAL A 427 21.97 4.01 -5.92
CA VAL A 427 22.82 3.91 -4.71
C VAL A 427 23.88 2.82 -4.83
N GLN A 428 23.74 1.86 -5.74
CA GLN A 428 24.67 0.72 -5.89
C GLN A 428 26.03 1.06 -6.55
N THR A 429 26.33 2.33 -6.72
CA THR A 429 27.62 2.77 -7.30
C THR A 429 28.75 2.91 -6.27
N GLY A 430 28.72 2.15 -5.18
CA GLY A 430 29.84 2.03 -4.27
C GLY A 430 31.09 1.51 -4.99
N ASN A 431 32.23 2.14 -4.78
CA ASN A 431 33.55 1.74 -5.27
C ASN A 431 33.67 1.46 -6.78
N LYS A 432 33.47 2.48 -7.61
CA LYS A 432 33.70 2.42 -9.07
C LYS A 432 35.11 2.04 -9.50
N LEU A 433 36.06 1.93 -8.56
CA LEU A 433 37.50 1.88 -8.79
C LEU A 433 38.14 0.49 -8.70
N ILE A 434 37.37 -0.57 -8.45
CA ILE A 434 37.94 -1.90 -8.20
C ILE A 434 38.25 -2.67 -9.50
N SER A 435 37.86 -2.16 -10.65
CA SER A 435 38.04 -2.86 -11.94
C SER A 435 39.51 -3.10 -12.35
N GLY A 436 40.45 -2.33 -11.82
CA GLY A 436 41.89 -2.43 -12.08
C GLY A 436 42.67 -3.23 -11.05
N ILE A 437 42.04 -3.68 -9.96
CA ILE A 437 42.72 -4.42 -8.90
C ILE A 437 42.92 -5.88 -9.30
N ASP A 438 44.13 -6.39 -9.13
CA ASP A 438 44.53 -7.78 -9.28
C ASP A 438 45.23 -8.29 -8.03
N GLU A 439 45.62 -9.57 -8.00
CA GLU A 439 46.24 -10.21 -6.84
C GLU A 439 47.64 -9.65 -6.50
N ASN A 440 48.29 -8.95 -7.45
CA ASN A 440 49.62 -8.34 -7.27
C ASN A 440 49.57 -6.86 -6.92
N SER A 441 48.37 -6.27 -6.83
CA SER A 441 48.24 -4.85 -6.51
C SER A 441 48.69 -4.54 -5.10
N GLU A 442 49.62 -3.60 -4.96
CA GLU A 442 50.13 -3.15 -3.67
C GLU A 442 49.12 -2.26 -2.97
N LEU A 443 48.84 -2.60 -1.69
CA LEU A 443 47.95 -1.89 -0.81
C LEU A 443 48.69 -1.17 0.29
N LYS A 444 48.41 0.10 0.53
CA LYS A 444 48.92 0.87 1.66
C LYS A 444 47.76 1.37 2.50
N LEU A 445 47.76 1.05 3.79
CA LEU A 445 46.81 1.59 4.74
C LEU A 445 46.95 3.11 4.84
N ASP A 446 45.83 3.83 4.68
CA ASP A 446 45.76 5.26 4.89
C ASP A 446 45.11 5.54 6.25
N ASN A 447 43.96 4.93 6.53
CA ASN A 447 43.20 5.12 7.76
C ASN A 447 42.36 3.89 8.10
N LEU A 448 42.12 3.70 9.40
CA LEU A 448 41.12 2.77 9.94
C LEU A 448 39.96 3.60 10.51
N ASP A 449 38.81 3.54 9.84
CA ASP A 449 37.60 4.27 10.22
C ASP A 449 36.66 3.39 11.05
N LYS A 450 36.68 3.60 12.38
CA LYS A 450 35.88 2.87 13.35
C LYS A 450 34.61 3.66 13.67
N LYS A 451 33.41 2.99 13.60
CA LYS A 451 32.12 3.60 13.86
C LYS A 451 31.30 2.76 14.83
N GLN A 452 30.82 3.44 15.86
CA GLN A 452 29.87 2.88 16.81
C GLN A 452 28.47 2.97 16.22
N HIS A 453 27.68 1.93 16.39
CA HIS A 453 26.30 1.85 15.98
C HIS A 453 25.46 1.21 17.08
N PHE A 454 24.18 1.45 17.03
CA PHE A 454 23.19 0.75 17.84
C PHE A 454 22.14 0.16 16.89
N THR A 455 21.69 -1.05 17.19
CA THR A 455 20.56 -1.65 16.46
C THR A 455 19.35 -0.75 16.58
N GLN A 456 18.52 -0.70 15.53
CA GLN A 456 17.33 0.14 15.48
C GLN A 456 16.09 -0.72 15.63
N PRO A 457 15.00 -0.22 16.25
CA PRO A 457 13.73 -0.92 16.29
C PRO A 457 13.19 -1.13 14.88
N PRO A 458 12.27 -2.10 14.70
CA PRO A 458 11.58 -2.24 13.43
C PRO A 458 10.81 -0.96 13.07
N ALA A 459 10.71 -0.64 11.79
CA ALA A 459 9.98 0.55 11.36
C ALA A 459 8.46 0.39 11.58
N HIS A 460 7.79 1.51 11.90
CA HIS A 460 6.33 1.56 11.89
C HIS A 460 5.77 1.12 10.55
N TYR A 461 4.57 0.53 10.57
CA TYR A 461 3.89 0.22 9.32
C TYR A 461 3.53 1.48 8.55
N THR A 462 3.67 1.41 7.24
CA THR A 462 3.03 2.30 6.27
C THR A 462 1.83 1.58 5.65
N GLU A 463 0.96 2.29 4.92
CA GLU A 463 -0.11 1.61 4.17
C GLU A 463 0.46 0.52 3.23
N ALA A 464 1.60 0.81 2.57
CA ALA A 464 2.26 -0.11 1.66
C ALA A 464 2.81 -1.37 2.36
N SER A 465 3.57 -1.19 3.46
CA SER A 465 4.11 -2.34 4.19
C SER A 465 3.02 -3.15 4.89
N LEU A 466 1.92 -2.52 5.33
CA LEU A 466 0.78 -3.24 5.87
C LEU A 466 0.08 -4.09 4.79
N VAL A 467 -0.13 -3.54 3.58
CA VAL A 467 -0.68 -4.32 2.46
C VAL A 467 0.20 -5.54 2.16
N LYS A 468 1.52 -5.33 2.11
CA LYS A 468 2.49 -6.42 1.88
C LYS A 468 2.38 -7.50 2.96
N THR A 469 2.37 -7.11 4.24
CA THR A 469 2.24 -8.06 5.36
C THR A 469 0.90 -8.81 5.33
N LEU A 470 -0.22 -8.12 5.05
CA LEU A 470 -1.53 -8.77 4.91
C LEU A 470 -1.54 -9.81 3.78
N GLU A 471 -0.94 -9.50 2.63
CA GLU A 471 -0.80 -10.42 1.51
C GLU A 471 0.06 -11.63 1.87
N GLU A 472 1.25 -11.41 2.46
CA GLU A 472 2.17 -12.48 2.88
C GLU A 472 1.54 -13.43 3.91
N LEU A 473 0.72 -12.91 4.81
CA LEU A 473 -0.02 -13.67 5.80
C LEU A 473 -1.31 -14.30 5.26
N GLY A 474 -1.70 -14.02 4.01
CA GLY A 474 -2.95 -14.51 3.42
C GLY A 474 -4.23 -13.84 3.95
N ILE A 475 -4.11 -12.68 4.59
CA ILE A 475 -5.20 -11.94 5.22
C ILE A 475 -5.79 -10.92 4.26
N GLY A 476 -7.08 -10.99 3.99
CA GLY A 476 -7.74 -10.16 2.99
C GLY A 476 -7.48 -10.63 1.57
N ARG A 477 -7.99 -9.87 0.61
CA ARG A 477 -7.88 -10.13 -0.83
C ARG A 477 -7.79 -8.78 -1.58
N PRO A 478 -7.49 -8.75 -2.88
CA PRO A 478 -7.39 -7.52 -3.67
C PRO A 478 -8.52 -6.50 -3.45
N SER A 479 -9.74 -6.98 -3.23
CA SER A 479 -10.91 -6.13 -2.96
C SER A 479 -10.94 -5.51 -1.56
N THR A 480 -10.15 -5.99 -0.59
CA THR A 480 -10.29 -5.63 0.83
C THR A 480 -9.11 -4.89 1.43
N TYR A 481 -7.92 -4.92 0.84
CA TYR A 481 -6.74 -4.24 1.40
C TYR A 481 -6.99 -2.74 1.65
N ALA A 482 -7.32 -2.00 0.61
CA ALA A 482 -7.56 -0.56 0.73
C ALA A 482 -8.78 -0.21 1.61
N PRO A 483 -9.95 -0.89 1.51
CA PRO A 483 -11.07 -0.68 2.42
C PRO A 483 -10.74 -0.93 3.88
N THR A 484 -9.98 -1.98 4.20
CA THR A 484 -9.57 -2.30 5.58
C THR A 484 -8.74 -1.17 6.18
N ILE A 485 -7.68 -0.75 5.49
CA ILE A 485 -6.80 0.35 5.93
C ILE A 485 -7.59 1.65 6.08
N THR A 486 -8.42 1.97 5.08
CA THR A 486 -9.29 3.16 5.14
C THR A 486 -10.22 3.12 6.35
N THR A 487 -10.76 1.95 6.68
CA THR A 487 -11.71 1.78 7.80
C THR A 487 -11.03 1.99 9.14
N ILE A 488 -9.87 1.37 9.40
CA ILE A 488 -9.16 1.52 10.69
C ILE A 488 -8.69 2.96 10.92
N ILE A 489 -8.30 3.67 9.86
CA ILE A 489 -7.96 5.11 9.93
C ILE A 489 -9.23 5.96 10.15
N ALA A 490 -10.31 5.71 9.41
CA ALA A 490 -11.57 6.45 9.55
C ALA A 490 -12.23 6.25 10.92
N ARG A 491 -12.07 5.07 11.52
CA ARG A 491 -12.52 4.74 12.88
C ARG A 491 -11.59 5.30 13.95
N ARG A 492 -10.44 5.86 13.56
CA ARG A 492 -9.43 6.41 14.47
C ARG A 492 -8.81 5.37 15.39
N TYR A 493 -8.78 4.13 14.99
CA TYR A 493 -7.99 3.11 15.65
C TYR A 493 -6.50 3.31 15.38
N VAL A 494 -6.22 3.87 14.21
CA VAL A 494 -4.87 4.17 13.74
C VAL A 494 -4.85 5.62 13.24
N ALA A 495 -3.82 6.35 13.63
CA ALA A 495 -3.48 7.67 13.10
C ALA A 495 -2.42 7.52 12.00
N LYS A 496 -2.50 8.37 10.97
CA LYS A 496 -1.47 8.42 9.92
C LYS A 496 -0.71 9.73 10.03
N GLU A 497 0.58 9.64 10.33
CA GLU A 497 1.50 10.77 10.37
C GLU A 497 2.60 10.58 9.33
N ASN A 498 2.76 11.55 8.46
CA ASN A 498 3.59 11.43 7.27
C ASN A 498 3.19 10.23 6.41
N LYS A 499 3.92 9.13 6.45
CA LYS A 499 3.59 7.85 5.79
C LYS A 499 3.29 6.74 6.80
N ASN A 500 3.69 6.93 8.05
CA ASN A 500 3.61 5.92 9.11
C ASN A 500 2.22 5.85 9.73
N LEU A 501 1.87 4.66 10.17
CA LEU A 501 0.65 4.34 10.89
C LEU A 501 1.00 4.13 12.37
N TYR A 502 0.30 4.83 13.25
CA TYR A 502 0.47 4.76 14.70
C TYR A 502 -0.84 4.31 15.34
N VAL A 503 -0.75 3.43 16.31
CA VAL A 503 -1.92 3.07 17.12
C VAL A 503 -2.35 4.27 17.97
N THR A 504 -3.65 4.48 18.09
CA THR A 504 -4.22 5.46 19.03
C THR A 504 -4.62 4.75 20.30
N GLU A 505 -4.78 5.48 21.40
CA GLU A 505 -5.33 4.93 22.66
C GLU A 505 -6.67 4.21 22.44
N LEU A 506 -7.52 4.75 21.55
CA LEU A 506 -8.78 4.12 21.18
C LEU A 506 -8.52 2.79 20.44
N GLY A 507 -7.54 2.75 19.55
CA GLY A 507 -7.15 1.54 18.82
C GLY A 507 -6.62 0.47 19.75
N GLU A 508 -5.75 0.85 20.68
CA GLU A 508 -5.21 -0.03 21.70
C GLU A 508 -6.31 -0.62 22.60
N ALA A 509 -7.20 0.24 23.12
CA ALA A 509 -8.33 -0.20 23.94
C ALA A 509 -9.24 -1.20 23.20
N VAL A 510 -9.55 -0.93 21.93
CA VAL A 510 -10.34 -1.86 21.09
C VAL A 510 -9.58 -3.16 20.85
N ASN A 511 -8.27 -3.10 20.54
CA ASN A 511 -7.45 -4.28 20.34
C ASN A 511 -7.39 -5.16 21.59
N ASN A 512 -7.19 -4.55 22.77
CA ASN A 512 -7.14 -5.26 24.04
C ASN A 512 -8.47 -5.97 24.38
N ILE A 513 -9.61 -5.32 24.12
CA ILE A 513 -10.92 -5.96 24.23
C ILE A 513 -11.04 -7.14 23.28
N MET A 514 -10.64 -6.95 22.04
CA MET A 514 -10.72 -8.00 21.02
C MET A 514 -9.80 -9.19 21.36
N LEU A 515 -8.59 -8.95 21.84
CA LEU A 515 -7.67 -10.00 22.31
C LEU A 515 -8.21 -10.78 23.51
N LYS A 516 -8.82 -10.07 24.48
CA LYS A 516 -9.36 -10.68 25.69
C LYS A 516 -10.63 -11.49 25.42
N ALA A 517 -11.58 -10.94 24.67
CA ALA A 517 -12.91 -11.50 24.50
C ALA A 517 -13.09 -12.34 23.21
N PHE A 518 -12.30 -12.05 22.18
CA PHE A 518 -12.43 -12.66 20.85
C PHE A 518 -11.08 -13.07 20.26
N PRO A 519 -10.24 -13.82 20.99
CA PRO A 519 -8.88 -14.17 20.56
C PRO A 519 -8.85 -14.88 19.20
N THR A 520 -9.81 -15.75 18.94
CA THR A 520 -9.94 -16.46 17.65
C THR A 520 -10.22 -15.50 16.50
N ILE A 521 -11.07 -14.49 16.69
CA ILE A 521 -11.44 -13.52 15.62
C ILE A 521 -10.25 -12.65 15.21
N VAL A 522 -9.33 -12.36 16.13
CA VAL A 522 -8.12 -11.58 15.87
C VAL A 522 -6.89 -12.44 15.63
N ASP A 523 -7.04 -13.76 15.58
CA ASP A 523 -5.96 -14.67 15.23
C ASP A 523 -5.63 -14.58 13.73
N VAL A 524 -4.34 -14.44 13.44
CA VAL A 524 -3.80 -14.30 12.08
C VAL A 524 -4.05 -15.55 11.27
N ASN A 525 -3.74 -16.73 11.83
CA ASN A 525 -3.87 -18.02 11.14
C ASN A 525 -5.33 -18.37 10.91
N PHE A 526 -6.19 -18.12 11.89
CA PHE A 526 -7.62 -18.32 11.76
C PHE A 526 -8.21 -17.48 10.61
N THR A 527 -7.84 -16.19 10.55
CA THR A 527 -8.35 -15.31 9.50
C THR A 527 -7.81 -15.71 8.13
N ALA A 528 -6.54 -16.08 8.02
CA ALA A 528 -5.95 -16.60 6.78
C ALA A 528 -6.64 -17.91 6.32
N THR A 529 -6.90 -18.84 7.24
CA THR A 529 -7.62 -20.08 6.96
C THR A 529 -9.05 -19.81 6.49
N MET A 530 -9.73 -18.84 7.11
CA MET A 530 -11.07 -18.43 6.69
C MET A 530 -11.10 -17.83 5.27
N GLU A 531 -10.10 -17.02 4.92
CA GLU A 531 -9.98 -16.49 3.54
C GLU A 531 -9.69 -17.63 2.55
N ALA A 532 -8.88 -18.62 2.91
CA ALA A 532 -8.64 -19.81 2.09
C ALA A 532 -9.90 -20.68 1.93
N LEU A 533 -10.71 -20.84 2.99
CA LEU A 533 -12.00 -21.52 2.90
C LEU A 533 -12.98 -20.81 1.97
N LEU A 534 -13.01 -19.48 1.98
CA LEU A 534 -13.83 -18.71 1.04
C LEU A 534 -13.36 -18.87 -0.43
N ASP A 535 -12.07 -19.02 -0.66
CA ASP A 535 -11.55 -19.34 -1.99
C ASP A 535 -11.93 -20.80 -2.40
N SER A 536 -11.92 -21.74 -1.46
CA SER A 536 -12.40 -23.11 -1.70
C SER A 536 -13.90 -23.18 -2.01
N VAL A 537 -14.70 -22.28 -1.44
CA VAL A 537 -16.13 -22.13 -1.83
C VAL A 537 -16.22 -21.59 -3.27
N GLU A 538 -15.38 -20.65 -3.64
CA GLU A 538 -15.32 -20.11 -5.01
C GLU A 538 -14.92 -21.18 -6.03
N GLU A 539 -14.01 -22.09 -5.67
CA GLU A 539 -13.64 -23.26 -6.47
C GLU A 539 -14.72 -24.36 -6.49
N GLY A 540 -15.77 -24.24 -5.69
CA GLY A 540 -16.85 -25.24 -5.57
C GLY A 540 -16.45 -26.52 -4.81
N THR A 541 -15.32 -26.49 -4.09
CA THR A 541 -14.83 -27.65 -3.31
C THR A 541 -15.38 -27.71 -1.90
N VAL A 542 -15.90 -26.60 -1.37
CA VAL A 542 -16.50 -26.50 -0.02
C VAL A 542 -17.88 -25.86 -0.12
N ASP A 543 -18.85 -26.45 0.59
CA ASP A 543 -20.19 -25.85 0.71
C ASP A 543 -20.14 -24.59 1.59
N TRP A 544 -20.70 -23.50 1.09
CA TRP A 544 -20.67 -22.20 1.73
C TRP A 544 -21.39 -22.13 3.08
N LYS A 545 -22.49 -22.86 3.23
CA LYS A 545 -23.23 -22.94 4.50
C LYS A 545 -22.47 -23.69 5.57
N THR A 546 -21.67 -24.68 5.19
CA THR A 546 -20.79 -25.41 6.11
C THR A 546 -19.76 -24.49 6.77
N VAL A 547 -19.20 -23.54 6.01
CA VAL A 547 -18.26 -22.53 6.58
C VAL A 547 -18.96 -21.70 7.67
N ILE A 548 -20.21 -21.31 7.45
CA ILE A 548 -20.99 -20.50 8.39
C ILE A 548 -21.41 -21.31 9.61
N ARG A 549 -21.89 -22.55 9.41
CA ARG A 549 -22.30 -23.47 10.51
C ARG A 549 -21.13 -23.75 11.47
N ASN A 550 -19.94 -23.90 10.95
CA ASN A 550 -18.75 -24.16 11.76
C ASN A 550 -18.25 -22.91 12.51
N PHE A 551 -18.51 -21.74 11.96
CA PHE A 551 -18.05 -20.47 12.55
C PHE A 551 -18.98 -19.89 13.63
N TYR A 552 -20.30 -20.01 13.43
CA TYR A 552 -21.29 -19.29 14.23
C TYR A 552 -21.33 -19.69 15.71
N PRO A 553 -21.27 -20.99 16.09
CA PRO A 553 -21.36 -21.40 17.50
C PRO A 553 -20.29 -20.75 18.39
N ASP A 554 -19.04 -20.80 17.95
CA ASP A 554 -17.89 -20.25 18.69
C ASP A 554 -18.00 -18.72 18.83
N LEU A 555 -18.48 -18.04 17.78
CA LEU A 555 -18.75 -16.59 17.83
C LEU A 555 -19.85 -16.27 18.85
N ASP A 556 -20.96 -17.01 18.85
CA ASP A 556 -22.10 -16.76 19.72
C ASP A 556 -21.77 -17.02 21.19
N GLU A 557 -21.01 -18.07 21.48
CA GLU A 557 -20.49 -18.38 22.81
C GLU A 557 -19.56 -17.29 23.31
N SER A 558 -18.59 -16.88 22.47
CA SER A 558 -17.64 -15.81 22.82
C SER A 558 -18.35 -14.48 23.08
N VAL A 559 -19.39 -14.14 22.32
CA VAL A 559 -20.18 -12.91 22.56
C VAL A 559 -20.92 -12.97 23.88
N LYS A 560 -21.58 -14.11 24.19
CA LYS A 560 -22.29 -14.30 25.47
C LYS A 560 -21.37 -14.26 26.69
N ALA A 561 -20.16 -14.78 26.58
CA ALA A 561 -19.14 -14.68 27.61
C ALA A 561 -18.69 -13.22 27.78
N ALA A 562 -18.38 -12.55 26.66
CA ALA A 562 -17.92 -11.16 26.64
C ALA A 562 -18.95 -10.16 27.20
N GLU A 563 -20.24 -10.38 26.98
CA GLU A 563 -21.32 -9.55 27.56
C GLU A 563 -21.29 -9.55 29.09
N LYS A 564 -20.92 -10.67 29.70
CA LYS A 564 -20.88 -10.86 31.16
C LYS A 564 -19.55 -10.39 31.77
N GLU A 565 -18.43 -10.67 31.09
CA GLU A 565 -17.08 -10.54 31.67
C GLU A 565 -16.39 -9.21 31.36
N LEU A 566 -16.78 -8.52 30.28
CA LEU A 566 -16.14 -7.27 29.91
C LEU A 566 -16.58 -6.12 30.82
N GLU A 567 -15.60 -5.45 31.38
CA GLU A 567 -15.81 -4.20 32.10
C GLU A 567 -15.90 -2.99 31.17
N ASN A 568 -16.44 -1.89 31.69
CA ASN A 568 -16.45 -0.63 30.91
C ASN A 568 -15.05 -0.02 30.87
N VAL A 569 -14.55 0.20 29.69
CA VAL A 569 -13.26 0.87 29.47
C VAL A 569 -13.50 2.36 29.30
N LYS A 570 -13.03 3.16 30.26
CA LYS A 570 -12.99 4.61 30.13
C LYS A 570 -11.67 4.98 29.44
N ILE A 571 -11.77 5.58 28.27
CA ILE A 571 -10.62 6.22 27.64
C ILE A 571 -10.49 7.58 28.29
N GLU A 572 -9.45 7.77 29.08
CA GLU A 572 -9.13 9.07 29.65
C GLU A 572 -8.66 10.00 28.54
N ASP A 573 -9.18 11.22 28.54
CA ASP A 573 -8.74 12.21 27.57
C ASP A 573 -7.36 12.73 28.00
N GLU A 574 -6.43 12.85 27.04
CA GLU A 574 -5.11 13.44 27.26
C GLU A 574 -5.28 14.90 27.71
N VAL A 575 -5.00 15.18 29.00
CA VAL A 575 -5.10 16.50 29.60
C VAL A 575 -3.89 17.34 29.21
N THR A 576 -4.12 18.58 28.77
CA THR A 576 -3.07 19.51 28.40
C THR A 576 -2.94 20.64 29.41
N ASP A 577 -1.81 21.35 29.38
CA ASP A 577 -1.58 22.57 30.20
C ASP A 577 -2.37 23.78 29.67
N VAL A 578 -3.08 23.67 28.57
CA VAL A 578 -3.87 24.75 27.97
C VAL A 578 -5.18 24.90 28.73
N VAL A 579 -5.34 26.07 29.33
CA VAL A 579 -6.54 26.40 30.12
C VAL A 579 -7.68 26.88 29.21
N CYS A 580 -8.90 26.48 29.54
CA CYS A 580 -10.10 26.93 28.86
C CYS A 580 -10.42 28.37 29.25
N ASP A 581 -10.50 29.30 28.31
CA ASP A 581 -10.77 30.73 28.55
C ASP A 581 -12.18 30.99 29.12
N VAL A 582 -13.09 30.01 29.01
CA VAL A 582 -14.50 30.16 29.44
C VAL A 582 -14.71 29.67 30.89
N CYS A 583 -14.09 28.56 31.27
CA CYS A 583 -14.37 27.92 32.56
C CYS A 583 -13.13 27.57 33.40
N GLY A 584 -11.92 27.90 32.95
CA GLY A 584 -10.67 27.71 33.68
C GLY A 584 -10.18 26.27 33.82
N ARG A 585 -10.86 25.28 33.27
CA ARG A 585 -10.40 23.87 33.28
C ARG A 585 -9.31 23.62 32.26
N ASN A 586 -8.37 22.73 32.55
CA ASN A 586 -7.39 22.28 31.58
C ASN A 586 -8.10 21.61 30.38
N MET A 587 -7.73 22.00 29.17
CA MET A 587 -8.33 21.43 27.96
C MET A 587 -7.73 20.06 27.67
N VAL A 588 -8.52 19.22 27.01
CA VAL A 588 -8.13 17.86 26.63
C VAL A 588 -8.01 17.74 25.12
N ILE A 589 -7.10 16.89 24.67
CA ILE A 589 -6.95 16.60 23.25
C ILE A 589 -8.11 15.71 22.80
N LYS A 590 -8.82 16.18 21.79
CA LYS A 590 -9.86 15.40 21.09
C LYS A 590 -9.54 15.29 19.62
N TYR A 591 -10.06 14.26 18.98
CA TYR A 591 -9.90 14.05 17.55
C TYR A 591 -11.19 14.41 16.81
N GLY A 592 -11.12 15.42 15.94
CA GLY A 592 -12.21 15.86 15.05
C GLY A 592 -12.04 15.37 13.60
N PRO A 593 -13.00 15.71 12.72
CA PRO A 593 -12.91 15.37 11.28
C PRO A 593 -11.67 15.94 10.60
N HIS A 594 -11.07 17.00 11.15
CA HIS A 594 -9.90 17.71 10.61
C HIS A 594 -8.60 17.43 11.36
N GLY A 595 -8.58 16.49 12.31
CA GLY A 595 -7.42 16.12 13.13
C GLY A 595 -7.60 16.45 14.62
N LYS A 596 -6.47 16.50 15.35
CA LYS A 596 -6.45 16.85 16.79
C LYS A 596 -6.95 18.27 17.01
N PHE A 597 -7.72 18.49 18.08
CA PHE A 597 -8.12 19.80 18.59
C PHE A 597 -8.23 19.74 20.10
N LEU A 598 -8.15 20.89 20.75
CA LEU A 598 -8.34 21.02 22.18
C LEU A 598 -9.84 21.25 22.48
N ALA A 599 -10.39 20.49 23.38
CA ALA A 599 -11.78 20.62 23.84
C ALA A 599 -11.82 20.83 25.34
N CYS A 600 -12.77 21.60 25.81
CA CYS A 600 -13.02 21.71 27.23
C CYS A 600 -13.68 20.43 27.79
N PRO A 601 -13.15 19.81 28.85
CA PRO A 601 -13.76 18.62 29.46
C PRO A 601 -15.12 18.91 30.13
N GLY A 602 -15.48 20.17 30.29
CA GLY A 602 -16.79 20.60 30.85
C GLY A 602 -17.96 20.50 29.88
N PHE A 603 -17.83 19.81 28.75
CA PHE A 603 -18.97 19.55 27.87
C PHE A 603 -20.02 18.67 28.55
N PRO A 604 -21.34 18.96 28.42
CA PRO A 604 -21.96 19.93 27.51
C PRO A 604 -22.08 21.37 28.00
N GLU A 605 -21.79 21.65 29.30
CA GLU A 605 -21.94 22.98 29.88
C GLU A 605 -20.96 24.00 29.28
N CYS A 606 -19.73 23.57 29.03
CA CYS A 606 -18.71 24.37 28.36
C CYS A 606 -18.35 23.71 27.03
N ARG A 607 -18.65 24.40 25.92
CA ARG A 607 -18.40 23.90 24.57
C ARG A 607 -17.18 24.52 23.91
N ASN A 608 -16.29 25.10 24.69
CA ASN A 608 -15.10 25.77 24.14
C ASN A 608 -14.13 24.79 23.51
N THR A 609 -13.62 25.14 22.33
CA THR A 609 -12.63 24.36 21.59
C THR A 609 -11.56 25.27 21.02
N LYS A 610 -10.31 24.80 21.01
CA LYS A 610 -9.15 25.49 20.41
C LYS A 610 -8.47 24.59 19.39
N PRO A 611 -7.81 25.13 18.37
CA PRO A 611 -6.98 24.32 17.49
C PRO A 611 -5.81 23.73 18.26
N TYR A 612 -5.50 22.46 18.03
CA TYR A 612 -4.26 21.86 18.53
C TYR A 612 -3.09 22.33 17.67
N LEU A 613 -2.15 23.05 18.29
CA LEU A 613 -0.98 23.60 17.64
C LEU A 613 0.24 22.74 17.95
N GLU A 614 0.73 22.03 16.94
CA GLU A 614 1.93 21.19 17.03
C GLU A 614 3.17 22.09 17.06
N LYS A 615 3.81 22.21 18.23
CA LYS A 615 5.05 22.95 18.42
C LYS A 615 6.21 22.20 17.75
N ILE A 616 7.10 22.91 17.06
CA ILE A 616 8.25 22.29 16.37
C ILE A 616 9.59 22.49 17.10
N GLY A 617 9.56 23.05 18.32
CA GLY A 617 10.76 23.29 19.14
C GLY A 617 11.69 24.38 18.58
N VAL A 618 11.16 25.31 17.79
CA VAL A 618 11.93 26.39 17.16
C VAL A 618 11.31 27.73 17.51
N ALA A 619 12.14 28.64 18.02
CA ALA A 619 11.70 30.00 18.35
C ALA A 619 11.42 30.82 17.10
N CYS A 620 10.36 31.61 17.13
CA CYS A 620 9.99 32.52 16.06
C CYS A 620 11.07 33.61 15.85
N PRO A 621 11.60 33.79 14.65
CA PRO A 621 12.65 34.76 14.36
C PRO A 621 12.17 36.22 14.51
N LYS A 622 10.84 36.47 14.56
CA LYS A 622 10.26 37.80 14.72
C LYS A 622 10.01 38.18 16.19
N CYS A 623 9.41 37.27 16.97
CA CYS A 623 8.94 37.58 18.33
C CYS A 623 9.50 36.66 19.43
N GLY A 624 10.26 35.62 19.09
CA GLY A 624 10.86 34.69 20.03
C GLY A 624 9.91 33.61 20.59
N LYS A 625 8.57 33.70 20.35
CA LYS A 625 7.61 32.66 20.76
C LYS A 625 7.76 31.41 19.90
N GLU A 626 7.09 30.32 20.25
CA GLU A 626 7.19 29.04 19.53
C GLU A 626 6.63 29.10 18.11
N ILE A 627 7.30 28.40 17.17
CA ILE A 627 6.76 28.12 15.85
C ILE A 627 5.93 26.85 15.91
N VAL A 628 4.74 26.91 15.29
CA VAL A 628 3.78 25.81 15.25
C VAL A 628 3.45 25.40 13.82
N MET A 629 3.18 24.14 13.62
CA MET A 629 2.70 23.62 12.34
C MET A 629 1.19 23.91 12.21
N ARG A 630 0.81 24.53 11.09
CA ARG A 630 -0.57 24.87 10.74
C ARG A 630 -0.96 24.29 9.38
N LYS A 631 -2.27 24.22 9.09
CA LYS A 631 -2.79 23.80 7.79
C LYS A 631 -3.66 24.91 7.20
N THR A 632 -3.51 25.16 5.89
CA THR A 632 -4.43 26.03 5.15
C THR A 632 -5.80 25.37 5.00
N LYS A 633 -6.85 26.14 4.62
CA LYS A 633 -8.19 25.60 4.29
C LYS A 633 -8.16 24.48 3.23
N LYS A 634 -7.14 24.47 2.36
CA LYS A 634 -6.92 23.41 1.34
C LYS A 634 -6.06 22.25 1.84
N GLY A 635 -5.73 22.19 3.15
CA GLY A 635 -4.97 21.10 3.76
C GLY A 635 -3.44 21.19 3.60
N ARG A 636 -2.88 22.23 2.94
CA ARG A 636 -1.42 22.40 2.79
C ARG A 636 -0.81 22.84 4.12
N ARG A 637 0.26 22.18 4.56
CA ARG A 637 1.02 22.51 5.76
C ARG A 637 1.85 23.78 5.56
N TYR A 638 1.93 24.61 6.60
CA TYR A 638 2.85 25.73 6.73
C TYR A 638 3.23 25.89 8.20
N TYR A 639 4.28 26.64 8.46
CA TYR A 639 4.80 26.91 9.79
C TYR A 639 4.59 28.38 10.10
N GLY A 640 4.00 28.68 11.25
CA GLY A 640 3.69 30.03 11.68
C GLY A 640 3.96 30.25 13.15
N CYS A 641 4.02 31.48 13.60
CA CYS A 641 4.11 31.77 15.02
C CYS A 641 2.85 31.30 15.76
N GLU A 642 3.00 30.80 17.00
CA GLU A 642 1.85 30.48 17.86
C GLU A 642 0.99 31.72 18.15
N ASP A 643 1.59 32.89 18.17
CA ASP A 643 0.97 34.17 18.46
C ASP A 643 0.34 34.86 17.22
N ASN A 644 0.07 34.10 16.15
CA ASN A 644 -0.65 34.64 15.01
C ASN A 644 -2.14 34.82 15.36
N PRO A 645 -2.75 36.03 15.16
CA PRO A 645 -2.35 37.05 14.18
C PRO A 645 -1.42 38.16 14.66
N GLU A 646 -1.12 38.32 15.95
CA GLU A 646 -0.27 39.37 16.51
C GLU A 646 1.15 39.32 15.93
N CYS A 647 1.67 38.11 15.67
CA CYS A 647 2.90 37.87 14.93
C CYS A 647 2.61 37.18 13.60
N ASP A 648 2.91 37.86 12.50
CA ASP A 648 2.62 37.43 11.13
C ASP A 648 3.67 36.47 10.52
N PHE A 649 4.60 35.95 11.35
CA PHE A 649 5.64 35.05 10.84
C PHE A 649 5.01 33.80 10.19
N MET A 650 5.42 33.52 8.95
CA MET A 650 5.00 32.34 8.19
C MET A 650 6.14 31.79 7.32
N SER A 651 6.25 30.47 7.26
CA SER A 651 7.16 29.75 6.36
C SER A 651 6.47 28.54 5.75
N TRP A 652 6.69 28.31 4.45
CA TRP A 652 6.21 27.09 3.76
C TRP A 652 7.11 25.88 4.00
N GLN A 653 8.33 26.10 4.44
CA GLN A 653 9.33 25.10 4.74
C GLN A 653 9.54 25.03 6.24
N LYS A 654 9.90 23.86 6.79
CA LYS A 654 10.09 23.70 8.23
C LYS A 654 11.31 24.50 8.68
N PRO A 655 11.13 25.51 9.56
CA PRO A 655 12.26 26.20 10.18
C PRO A 655 13.06 25.28 11.09
N VAL A 656 14.36 25.53 11.20
CA VAL A 656 15.27 24.82 12.12
C VAL A 656 15.85 25.79 13.14
N ALA A 657 16.21 25.27 14.32
CA ALA A 657 16.70 26.10 15.44
C ALA A 657 18.06 26.79 15.16
N LYS A 658 18.71 26.43 14.06
CA LYS A 658 20.03 26.97 13.67
C LYS A 658 19.90 28.27 12.88
N LYS A 659 20.74 29.25 13.21
CA LYS A 659 20.87 30.48 12.43
C LYS A 659 21.86 30.32 11.28
N CYS A 660 21.65 31.01 10.20
CA CYS A 660 22.56 31.02 9.04
C CYS A 660 23.93 31.61 9.42
N PRO A 661 25.03 30.86 9.23
CA PRO A 661 26.37 31.37 9.58
C PRO A 661 26.83 32.52 8.68
N LYS A 662 26.21 32.71 7.50
CA LYS A 662 26.57 33.77 6.53
C LYS A 662 25.85 35.09 6.79
N CYS A 663 24.57 35.06 7.14
CA CYS A 663 23.77 36.30 7.28
C CYS A 663 23.01 36.40 8.63
N GLY A 664 23.10 35.40 9.53
CA GLY A 664 22.38 35.39 10.80
C GLY A 664 20.87 35.12 10.69
N GLY A 665 20.31 35.01 9.48
CA GLY A 665 18.89 34.73 9.25
C GLY A 665 18.48 33.29 9.67
N TYR A 666 17.18 33.02 9.70
CA TYR A 666 16.71 31.69 10.01
C TYR A 666 16.91 30.72 8.83
N MET A 667 17.05 29.45 9.16
CA MET A 667 17.26 28.40 8.16
C MET A 667 16.04 27.46 8.08
N VAL A 668 15.88 26.83 6.95
CA VAL A 668 14.75 25.95 6.65
C VAL A 668 15.18 24.64 6.01
N GLU A 669 14.42 23.58 6.24
CA GLU A 669 14.62 22.29 5.58
C GLU A 669 14.16 22.33 4.12
N LYS A 670 15.06 21.99 3.17
CA LYS A 670 14.77 21.78 1.74
C LYS A 670 15.22 20.37 1.30
N GLY A 671 14.34 19.38 1.47
CA GLY A 671 14.66 17.97 1.19
C GLY A 671 15.78 17.44 2.10
N SER A 672 16.89 16.97 1.51
CA SER A 672 18.07 16.48 2.23
C SER A 672 19.04 17.60 2.68
N LYS A 673 18.69 18.87 2.49
CA LYS A 673 19.54 20.02 2.78
C LYS A 673 18.84 20.97 3.75
N ILE A 674 19.66 21.75 4.48
CA ILE A 674 19.22 22.90 5.26
C ILE A 674 19.73 24.14 4.54
N ALA A 675 18.84 25.07 4.22
CA ALA A 675 19.14 26.27 3.46
C ALA A 675 18.74 27.54 4.23
N CYS A 676 19.45 28.62 3.99
CA CYS A 676 19.02 29.95 4.44
C CYS A 676 17.65 30.28 3.83
N ALA A 677 16.74 30.86 4.62
CA ALA A 677 15.43 31.28 4.16
C ALA A 677 15.49 32.52 3.27
N ASP A 678 16.56 33.31 3.39
CA ASP A 678 16.83 34.43 2.50
C ASP A 678 17.43 33.94 1.18
N GLU A 679 16.65 34.10 0.09
CA GLU A 679 17.04 33.65 -1.25
C GLU A 679 18.32 34.36 -1.77
N ASN A 680 18.58 35.57 -1.32
CA ASN A 680 19.77 36.34 -1.71
C ASN A 680 21.05 35.87 -1.00
N CYS A 681 20.90 35.19 0.16
CA CYS A 681 22.03 34.69 0.92
C CYS A 681 22.69 33.46 0.26
N GLY A 682 21.90 32.56 -0.28
CA GLY A 682 22.34 31.36 -1.00
C GLY A 682 23.09 30.33 -0.17
N TYR A 683 23.16 30.47 1.15
CA TYR A 683 23.83 29.46 2.01
C TYR A 683 23.02 28.17 2.12
N VAL A 684 23.70 27.04 1.89
CA VAL A 684 23.11 25.68 1.95
C VAL A 684 24.12 24.74 2.59
N GLU A 685 23.66 23.90 3.50
CA GLU A 685 24.44 22.79 4.09
C GLU A 685 23.68 21.47 3.97
N GLN A 686 24.39 20.36 4.06
CA GLN A 686 23.77 19.03 4.11
C GLN A 686 23.09 18.84 5.47
N LYS A 687 21.89 18.29 5.47
CA LYS A 687 21.23 17.88 6.71
C LYS A 687 22.06 16.75 7.34
N PRO A 688 22.47 16.86 8.61
CA PRO A 688 23.13 15.76 9.26
C PRO A 688 22.25 14.51 9.15
N LYS A 689 22.84 13.38 8.76
CA LYS A 689 22.10 12.12 8.57
C LYS A 689 21.44 11.61 9.87
N TYR A 690 21.81 12.18 11.00
CA TYR A 690 21.34 11.86 12.34
C TYR A 690 21.15 13.18 13.13
N ALA A 691 19.92 13.70 13.16
CA ALA A 691 19.46 14.57 14.23
C ALA A 691 18.16 13.94 14.72
N GLU A 692 18.16 13.61 16.00
CA GLU A 692 17.10 12.99 16.79
C GLU A 692 15.71 13.53 16.50
#